data_19a9046df02aa540867a2048162742b5
#
_entry.id   19a9046df02aa540867a2048162742b5
#
_cell.length_a   1.000
_cell.length_b   1.000
_cell.length_c   1.000
_cell.angle_alpha   90.00
_cell.angle_beta   90.00
_cell.angle_gamma   90.00
#
_symmetry.space_group_name_H-M   'P 1'
#
loop_
_entity.id
_entity.type
_entity.pdbx_description
1 polymer ?
#
loop_
_entity_poly.entity_id
_entity_poly.type
_entity_poly.pdbx_seq_one_letter_code
_entity_poly.pdbx_strand_id
1 'polypeptide(L)'
;MAAACTCPSQAAGEQNKLDTTRVNNLNEVVVKAVRAPKSSPFAVENINKPELERFATSGRELPMLFARTPGVLAWSENGVGTGTVYMRMRGAAGSRINVTVDGVPLNSPEDQCVFWANMNSYAALMGSAQIQRGIGSSTNGDGAFGGAVSLATAAPSLKPTVEVTGSYGSFNTYRFGGKFSTGLLWDHLVLDGAYHETNTDGYIHGTSGRSGSYYGGLTWFGDRFKISYKNIGNFEHTGQAWNGVPACNYDGDTDLKAWGIKSYKDMWKHGLGKFNPLYESLNIPMDDNWAPDPSQPLTTERYKMRDGSYWDQTTDNFEQSHNILNFTWQPTDRWSHSITAHYTYGYGYYNEFKQNTKLASKFGINEMYVKDGELKLVKSDAIRKKGLTQNNYGALYNVNYKDALWDVTGGLSMQLFRCNHWGKVTYIADKTLEEKYFTNGRYKYYDSDADKNDWSWFFKANRKFGKGWNWFLDMQMRYVNYQTDGINDHFEQGADGNYKNQSININENYFFVNPKAGISYDANGHKVYASIAYANREPERNNFTDNIGYGNPSPERLLDIEWGYQYQGENWFAGVNFYYMKYVNQFVMTGEKSDIGEALTRNIKDSYRLGAELSAGWSPLSWLSVEGNAALSRNRLHNFKECVESWDGAAVWNTYKSSTIAFSPSAILNGFVDVHFAGFRATWHTNFVSKQYLDNTESSDRSLPCYSQTNVNASYTFNFAKRMLGLKQIVLGADFNNIFNRHYAASGYVYYDWYNQGKRNSTVAYIPMAGFNCMGTVTLKF
;
A
#
# COMPACT_ATOMS: atom_id res chain seq x y z
N MET A 1 29.89 38.33 68.13
CA MET A 1 28.76 39.21 67.77
C MET A 1 28.97 39.70 66.37
N ALA A 2 28.27 39.13 65.41
CA ALA A 2 28.17 39.66 64.06
C ALA A 2 26.74 39.49 63.61
N ALA A 3 26.04 40.56 63.44
CA ALA A 3 24.65 40.58 62.97
C ALA A 3 24.64 40.47 61.45
N ALA A 4 23.94 39.47 60.95
CA ALA A 4 23.67 39.28 59.54
C ALA A 4 22.39 40.05 59.16
N CYS A 5 22.54 41.02 58.28
CA CYS A 5 21.43 41.64 57.58
C CYS A 5 20.85 40.71 56.51
N THR A 6 19.64 40.24 56.67
CA THR A 6 18.87 39.57 55.61
C THR A 6 18.11 40.64 54.78
N CYS A 7 18.52 40.77 53.52
CA CYS A 7 17.67 41.40 52.46
C CYS A 7 16.58 40.45 52.01
N PRO A 8 15.33 40.86 51.85
CA PRO A 8 14.30 40.01 51.24
C PRO A 8 14.56 39.90 49.73
N SER A 9 14.77 38.71 49.24
CA SER A 9 14.79 38.41 47.82
C SER A 9 13.36 38.56 47.28
N GLN A 10 13.17 39.47 46.34
CA GLN A 10 11.97 39.51 45.49
C GLN A 10 11.81 38.16 44.80
N ALA A 11 10.66 37.54 45.01
CA ALA A 11 10.23 36.37 44.27
C ALA A 11 10.10 36.79 42.78
N ALA A 12 11.10 36.34 41.98
CA ALA A 12 10.93 36.37 40.54
C ALA A 12 9.80 35.38 40.20
N GLY A 13 8.77 35.89 39.50
CA GLY A 13 7.65 35.08 39.07
C GLY A 13 8.11 33.83 38.37
N GLU A 14 7.66 32.69 38.81
CA GLU A 14 7.79 31.44 38.09
C GLU A 14 7.16 31.59 36.71
N GLN A 15 8.00 31.78 35.70
CA GLN A 15 7.59 31.56 34.31
C GLN A 15 7.15 30.10 34.22
N ASN A 16 5.84 29.86 33.98
CA ASN A 16 5.24 28.57 33.71
C ASN A 16 5.94 27.96 32.48
N LYS A 17 7.07 27.28 32.68
CA LYS A 17 7.70 26.47 31.64
C LYS A 17 6.75 25.31 31.31
N LEU A 18 6.34 25.21 30.06
CA LEU A 18 5.51 24.14 29.57
C LEU A 18 6.13 22.78 30.00
N ASP A 19 5.32 21.97 30.69
CA ASP A 19 5.76 20.65 31.14
C ASP A 19 5.90 19.72 29.92
N THR A 20 7.13 19.35 29.60
CA THR A 20 7.45 18.50 28.44
C THR A 20 6.77 17.12 28.52
N THR A 21 6.49 16.61 29.73
CA THR A 21 5.76 15.36 29.93
C THR A 21 4.30 15.51 29.50
N ARG A 22 3.66 16.64 29.80
CA ARG A 22 2.29 16.96 29.37
C ARG A 22 2.20 17.15 27.88
N VAL A 23 3.17 17.84 27.27
CA VAL A 23 3.25 18.01 25.80
C VAL A 23 3.31 16.63 25.10
N ASN A 24 4.11 15.73 25.60
CA ASN A 24 4.19 14.37 25.05
C ASN A 24 2.86 13.61 25.20
N ASN A 25 2.21 13.69 26.34
CA ASN A 25 0.91 13.05 26.57
C ASN A 25 -0.17 13.59 25.63
N LEU A 26 -0.26 14.90 25.41
CA LEU A 26 -1.22 15.53 24.49
C LEU A 26 -0.96 15.15 23.02
N ASN A 27 0.30 14.91 22.63
CA ASN A 27 0.63 14.45 21.29
C ASN A 27 0.16 13.01 21.03
N GLU A 28 0.12 12.17 22.04
CA GLU A 28 -0.26 10.77 21.92
C GLU A 28 -1.77 10.47 21.95
N VAL A 29 -2.61 11.39 22.43
CA VAL A 29 -4.06 11.14 22.66
C VAL A 29 -4.77 10.64 21.41
N VAL A 30 -4.58 11.31 20.28
CA VAL A 30 -5.25 10.94 19.01
C VAL A 30 -4.82 9.56 18.53
N VAL A 31 -3.52 9.29 18.61
CA VAL A 31 -2.92 8.04 18.13
C VAL A 31 -3.31 6.86 19.01
N LYS A 32 -3.38 7.07 20.34
CA LYS A 32 -3.80 6.03 21.30
C LYS A 32 -5.24 5.55 21.05
N ALA A 33 -6.13 6.41 20.57
CA ALA A 33 -7.51 6.02 20.30
C ALA A 33 -7.63 4.89 19.25
N VAL A 34 -6.73 4.86 18.26
CA VAL A 34 -6.76 3.90 17.15
C VAL A 34 -5.73 2.78 17.26
N ARG A 35 -4.80 2.86 18.21
CA ARG A 35 -3.77 1.85 18.43
C ARG A 35 -4.18 0.82 19.50
N ALA A 36 -3.64 -0.38 19.32
CA ALA A 36 -3.72 -1.41 20.35
C ALA A 36 -2.71 -1.12 21.48
N PRO A 37 -3.13 -1.04 22.77
CA PRO A 37 -2.21 -0.95 23.89
C PRO A 37 -1.31 -2.20 23.97
N LYS A 38 -0.19 -2.10 24.68
CA LYS A 38 0.75 -3.25 24.88
C LYS A 38 0.08 -4.47 25.51
N SER A 39 -0.93 -4.25 26.36
CA SER A 39 -1.72 -5.32 27.00
C SER A 39 -2.73 -5.98 26.08
N SER A 40 -2.95 -5.48 24.87
CA SER A 40 -3.95 -6.03 23.95
C SER A 40 -3.65 -7.47 23.55
N PRO A 41 -4.71 -8.29 23.39
CA PRO A 41 -4.59 -9.70 23.00
C PRO A 41 -4.50 -9.87 21.47
N PHE A 42 -3.62 -9.10 20.82
CA PHE A 42 -3.43 -9.11 19.36
C PHE A 42 -1.95 -9.20 18.99
N ALA A 43 -1.70 -9.66 17.76
CA ALA A 43 -0.38 -9.63 17.12
C ALA A 43 -0.05 -8.22 16.63
N VAL A 44 0.80 -7.50 17.38
CA VAL A 44 1.15 -6.09 17.14
C VAL A 44 2.65 -5.92 16.96
N GLU A 45 3.03 -5.12 15.95
CA GLU A 45 4.40 -4.64 15.72
C GLU A 45 4.43 -3.12 15.86
N ASN A 46 5.42 -2.57 16.57
CA ASN A 46 5.61 -1.13 16.73
C ASN A 46 6.95 -0.73 16.11
N ILE A 47 6.92 0.19 15.17
CA ILE A 47 8.08 0.76 14.50
C ILE A 47 8.31 2.15 15.07
N ASN A 48 9.49 2.40 15.58
CA ASN A 48 9.84 3.65 16.25
C ASN A 48 10.49 4.66 15.27
N LYS A 49 10.58 5.92 15.70
CA LYS A 49 11.15 7.01 14.90
C LYS A 49 12.58 6.74 14.39
N PRO A 50 13.56 6.25 15.21
CA PRO A 50 14.89 5.94 14.71
C PRO A 50 14.91 4.89 13.59
N GLU A 51 14.00 3.94 13.61
CA GLU A 51 13.86 2.92 12.56
C GLU A 51 13.28 3.50 11.27
N LEU A 52 12.23 4.33 11.38
CA LEU A 52 11.66 5.08 10.25
C LEU A 52 12.69 6.02 9.62
N GLU A 53 13.45 6.78 10.42
CA GLU A 53 14.50 7.69 9.93
C GLU A 53 15.60 6.92 9.18
N ARG A 54 16.03 5.76 9.69
CA ARG A 54 17.01 4.92 8.97
C ARG A 54 16.42 4.38 7.67
N PHE A 55 15.18 3.90 7.69
CA PHE A 55 14.55 3.42 6.46
C PHE A 55 14.33 4.53 5.44
N ALA A 56 14.01 5.73 5.89
CA ALA A 56 13.82 6.90 5.03
C ALA A 56 15.03 7.22 4.16
N THR A 57 16.25 6.82 4.57
CA THR A 57 17.46 7.02 3.75
C THR A 57 17.49 6.16 2.50
N SER A 58 16.77 5.04 2.49
CA SER A 58 16.70 4.12 1.33
C SER A 58 15.90 4.68 0.14
N GLY A 59 15.09 5.71 0.35
CA GLY A 59 14.21 6.27 -0.68
C GLY A 59 13.04 5.39 -1.07
N ARG A 60 12.85 4.24 -0.43
CA ARG A 60 11.76 3.30 -0.72
C ARG A 60 10.49 3.62 0.07
N GLU A 61 9.35 3.12 -0.41
CA GLU A 61 8.05 3.33 0.22
C GLU A 61 7.85 2.46 1.48
N LEU A 62 7.00 2.92 2.40
CA LEU A 62 6.75 2.27 3.69
C LEU A 62 6.44 0.77 3.64
N PRO A 63 5.68 0.22 2.66
CA PRO A 63 5.46 -1.22 2.56
C PRO A 63 6.74 -2.06 2.54
N MET A 64 7.82 -1.53 1.95
CA MET A 64 9.12 -2.23 1.91
C MET A 64 9.76 -2.34 3.31
N LEU A 65 9.44 -1.43 4.23
CA LEU A 65 9.79 -1.55 5.65
C LEU A 65 8.87 -2.57 6.34
N PHE A 66 7.56 -2.49 6.09
CA PHE A 66 6.57 -3.35 6.73
C PHE A 66 6.73 -4.83 6.35
N ALA A 67 7.34 -5.13 5.20
CA ALA A 67 7.69 -6.49 4.78
C ALA A 67 8.70 -7.20 5.72
N ARG A 68 9.31 -6.48 6.68
CA ARG A 68 10.13 -7.06 7.75
C ARG A 68 9.27 -7.70 8.86
N THR A 69 7.98 -7.35 8.93
CA THR A 69 7.01 -7.91 9.88
C THR A 69 6.60 -9.33 9.44
N PRO A 70 6.40 -10.29 10.36
CA PRO A 70 5.93 -11.63 10.01
C PRO A 70 4.66 -11.62 9.16
N GLY A 71 4.63 -12.39 8.08
CA GLY A 71 3.44 -12.53 7.23
C GLY A 71 3.12 -11.34 6.33
N VAL A 72 4.00 -10.35 6.24
CA VAL A 72 3.85 -9.20 5.33
C VAL A 72 4.73 -9.38 4.09
N LEU A 73 4.15 -9.12 2.93
CA LEU A 73 4.78 -9.13 1.61
C LEU A 73 4.68 -7.74 1.00
N ALA A 74 5.73 -7.26 0.32
CA ALA A 74 5.69 -6.03 -0.46
C ALA A 74 6.51 -6.17 -1.75
N TRP A 75 6.07 -5.45 -2.80
CA TRP A 75 6.77 -5.36 -4.09
C TRP A 75 6.42 -4.05 -4.79
N SER A 76 7.21 -3.66 -5.81
CA SER A 76 6.94 -2.49 -6.64
C SER A 76 6.95 -2.84 -8.13
N GLU A 77 6.21 -2.08 -8.93
CA GLU A 77 6.16 -2.27 -10.38
C GLU A 77 7.45 -1.86 -11.07
N ASN A 78 8.07 -0.78 -10.62
CA ASN A 78 9.35 -0.32 -11.18
C ASN A 78 10.58 -1.13 -10.73
N GLY A 79 10.38 -2.11 -9.84
CA GLY A 79 11.41 -3.04 -9.34
C GLY A 79 12.34 -2.48 -8.26
N VAL A 80 12.33 -1.16 -7.96
CA VAL A 80 13.26 -0.54 -7.00
C VAL A 80 12.64 -0.21 -5.64
N GLY A 81 11.31 -0.30 -5.52
CA GLY A 81 10.60 -0.06 -4.26
C GLY A 81 10.12 1.38 -4.07
N THR A 82 10.07 2.16 -5.16
CA THR A 82 9.50 3.53 -5.22
C THR A 82 8.28 3.55 -6.13
N GLY A 83 7.48 4.62 -6.09
CA GLY A 83 6.28 4.77 -6.92
C GLY A 83 5.21 3.76 -6.54
N THR A 84 4.64 3.06 -7.53
CA THR A 84 3.57 2.09 -7.31
C THR A 84 4.10 0.85 -6.57
N VAL A 85 3.76 0.78 -5.29
CA VAL A 85 4.16 -0.29 -4.35
C VAL A 85 2.92 -0.94 -3.76
N TYR A 86 2.95 -2.26 -3.64
CA TYR A 86 1.87 -3.06 -3.10
C TYR A 86 2.27 -3.76 -1.81
N MET A 87 1.27 -4.08 -0.99
CA MET A 87 1.45 -4.82 0.25
C MET A 87 0.36 -5.88 0.42
N ARG A 88 0.73 -7.03 0.98
CA ARG A 88 -0.19 -8.06 1.49
C ARG A 88 0.17 -8.42 2.92
N MET A 89 -0.84 -8.71 3.73
CA MET A 89 -0.66 -9.15 5.12
C MET A 89 -1.41 -10.46 5.32
N ARG A 90 -0.71 -11.53 5.75
CA ARG A 90 -1.25 -12.90 5.85
C ARG A 90 -1.94 -13.34 4.53
N GLY A 91 -1.44 -12.86 3.37
CA GLY A 91 -2.04 -13.06 2.05
C GLY A 91 -3.27 -12.20 1.74
N ALA A 92 -3.80 -11.42 2.68
CA ALA A 92 -4.86 -10.43 2.42
C ALA A 92 -4.31 -9.25 1.61
N ALA A 93 -5.06 -8.82 0.58
CA ALA A 93 -4.69 -7.70 -0.28
C ALA A 93 -4.79 -6.34 0.45
N GLY A 94 -4.22 -5.29 -0.14
CA GLY A 94 -4.20 -3.94 0.42
C GLY A 94 -5.58 -3.37 0.76
N SER A 95 -6.60 -3.72 -0.02
CA SER A 95 -7.99 -3.31 0.24
C SER A 95 -8.63 -3.91 1.51
N ARG A 96 -7.95 -4.85 2.16
CA ARG A 96 -8.34 -5.42 3.46
C ARG A 96 -7.49 -4.94 4.63
N ILE A 97 -6.63 -3.95 4.38
CA ILE A 97 -5.72 -3.37 5.37
C ILE A 97 -6.14 -1.92 5.60
N ASN A 98 -6.64 -1.62 6.79
CA ASN A 98 -6.97 -0.26 7.18
C ASN A 98 -5.68 0.52 7.49
N VAL A 99 -5.53 1.70 6.91
CA VAL A 99 -4.38 2.59 7.16
C VAL A 99 -4.86 3.94 7.65
N THR A 100 -4.28 4.42 8.73
CA THR A 100 -4.59 5.75 9.28
C THR A 100 -3.33 6.57 9.48
N VAL A 101 -3.44 7.91 9.35
CA VAL A 101 -2.42 8.87 9.80
C VAL A 101 -3.04 9.78 10.86
N ASP A 102 -2.41 9.84 12.03
CA ASP A 102 -2.96 10.59 13.18
C ASP A 102 -4.45 10.29 13.47
N GLY A 103 -4.86 9.02 13.24
CA GLY A 103 -6.24 8.57 13.39
C GLY A 103 -7.18 8.86 12.22
N VAL A 104 -6.76 9.63 11.22
CA VAL A 104 -7.53 9.90 9.99
C VAL A 104 -7.35 8.75 9.00
N PRO A 105 -8.43 8.14 8.47
CA PRO A 105 -8.36 7.11 7.44
C PRO A 105 -7.72 7.61 6.14
N LEU A 106 -6.82 6.83 5.57
CA LEU A 106 -6.12 7.13 4.31
C LEU A 106 -6.58 6.25 3.14
N ASN A 107 -7.28 5.16 3.41
CA ASN A 107 -7.81 4.30 2.35
C ASN A 107 -8.73 5.10 1.43
N SER A 108 -8.58 4.92 0.11
CA SER A 108 -9.58 5.40 -0.86
C SER A 108 -10.94 4.81 -0.49
N PRO A 109 -11.99 5.63 -0.34
CA PRO A 109 -13.28 5.10 0.10
C PRO A 109 -13.92 4.11 -0.88
N GLU A 110 -13.64 4.17 -2.17
CA GLU A 110 -14.18 3.27 -3.19
C GLU A 110 -13.34 2.00 -3.38
N ASP A 111 -12.00 2.14 -3.44
CA ASP A 111 -11.08 1.02 -3.64
C ASP A 111 -10.68 0.36 -2.33
N GLN A 112 -11.01 0.99 -1.19
CA GLN A 112 -10.71 0.55 0.18
C GLN A 112 -9.23 0.22 0.41
N CYS A 113 -8.34 0.72 -0.43
CA CYS A 113 -6.89 0.53 -0.32
C CYS A 113 -6.16 1.88 -0.27
N VAL A 114 -4.90 1.82 0.14
CA VAL A 114 -3.97 2.93 0.04
C VAL A 114 -3.10 2.74 -1.19
N PHE A 115 -3.07 3.75 -2.05
CA PHE A 115 -2.09 3.83 -3.12
C PHE A 115 -0.80 4.42 -2.55
N TRP A 116 0.18 3.56 -2.28
CA TRP A 116 1.42 3.94 -1.60
C TRP A 116 2.29 4.90 -2.41
N ALA A 117 2.11 4.95 -3.73
CA ALA A 117 2.70 5.97 -4.59
C ALA A 117 2.32 7.39 -4.14
N ASN A 118 1.07 7.58 -3.66
CA ASN A 118 0.58 8.83 -3.09
C ASN A 118 1.09 9.11 -1.67
N MET A 119 2.02 8.32 -1.16
CA MET A 119 2.61 8.47 0.18
C MET A 119 4.13 8.48 0.13
N ASN A 120 4.70 8.95 -0.97
CA ASN A 120 6.14 8.99 -1.15
C ASN A 120 6.82 9.73 0.00
N SER A 121 7.91 9.15 0.48
CA SER A 121 8.73 9.73 1.55
C SER A 121 8.06 9.87 2.93
N TYR A 122 6.88 9.28 3.16
CA TYR A 122 6.21 9.35 4.46
C TYR A 122 7.05 8.81 5.61
N ALA A 123 7.96 7.86 5.37
CA ALA A 123 8.91 7.40 6.39
C ALA A 123 9.69 8.55 7.06
N ALA A 124 10.00 9.63 6.31
CA ALA A 124 10.71 10.81 6.84
C ALA A 124 9.82 11.74 7.67
N LEU A 125 8.49 11.69 7.45
CA LEU A 125 7.50 12.53 8.13
C LEU A 125 6.93 11.87 9.40
N MET A 126 6.97 10.52 9.47
CA MET A 126 6.36 9.77 10.57
C MET A 126 7.27 9.71 11.80
N GLY A 127 6.66 9.81 12.97
CA GLY A 127 7.31 9.58 14.26
C GLY A 127 7.20 8.14 14.74
N SER A 128 6.18 7.40 14.31
CA SER A 128 6.00 5.98 14.62
C SER A 128 4.97 5.33 13.72
N ALA A 129 5.04 4.01 13.59
CA ALA A 129 4.01 3.19 12.98
C ALA A 129 3.64 2.01 13.90
N GLN A 130 2.38 1.58 13.85
CA GLN A 130 1.94 0.33 14.48
C GLN A 130 1.26 -0.51 13.42
N ILE A 131 1.66 -1.78 13.32
CA ILE A 131 1.07 -2.78 12.45
C ILE A 131 0.33 -3.79 13.32
N GLN A 132 -0.97 -3.95 13.08
CA GLN A 132 -1.81 -4.97 13.69
C GLN A 132 -2.15 -6.00 12.62
N ARG A 133 -1.85 -7.27 12.86
CA ARG A 133 -2.17 -8.36 11.93
C ARG A 133 -3.50 -9.00 12.31
N GLY A 134 -4.31 -9.41 11.32
CA GLY A 134 -5.68 -9.85 11.53
C GLY A 134 -6.66 -8.69 11.77
N ILE A 135 -7.83 -8.98 12.36
CA ILE A 135 -8.88 -7.97 12.59
C ILE A 135 -8.40 -6.87 13.55
N GLY A 136 -7.63 -7.21 14.56
CA GLY A 136 -7.07 -6.25 15.50
C GLY A 136 -8.11 -5.43 16.27
N SER A 137 -7.69 -4.31 16.83
CA SER A 137 -8.53 -3.32 17.53
C SER A 137 -9.30 -2.46 16.54
N SER A 138 -10.51 -2.00 16.92
CA SER A 138 -11.27 -1.05 16.09
C SER A 138 -10.54 0.27 15.90
N THR A 139 -10.66 0.80 14.69
CA THR A 139 -10.08 2.07 14.26
C THR A 139 -11.16 2.94 13.63
N ASN A 140 -10.84 4.16 13.26
CA ASN A 140 -11.72 5.00 12.46
C ASN A 140 -11.73 4.51 11.00
N GLY A 141 -12.85 4.72 10.31
CA GLY A 141 -13.05 4.35 8.90
C GLY A 141 -13.33 2.87 8.70
N ASP A 142 -12.83 2.31 7.60
CA ASP A 142 -13.05 0.93 7.22
C ASP A 142 -12.66 -0.04 8.34
N GLY A 143 -13.46 -1.08 8.50
CA GLY A 143 -13.13 -2.12 9.48
C GLY A 143 -11.83 -2.80 9.10
N ALA A 144 -10.88 -2.93 10.05
CA ALA A 144 -9.72 -3.77 9.84
C ALA A 144 -10.17 -5.20 9.58
N PHE A 145 -9.78 -5.78 8.44
CA PHE A 145 -10.25 -7.09 8.00
C PHE A 145 -9.09 -8.08 7.84
N GLY A 146 -8.01 -7.67 7.20
CA GLY A 146 -6.77 -8.45 7.07
C GLY A 146 -5.64 -7.88 7.93
N GLY A 147 -5.75 -6.62 8.34
CA GLY A 147 -4.78 -5.94 9.18
C GLY A 147 -5.06 -4.45 9.31
N ALA A 148 -4.31 -3.77 10.16
CA ALA A 148 -4.34 -2.32 10.29
C ALA A 148 -2.93 -1.74 10.42
N VAL A 149 -2.70 -0.58 9.82
CA VAL A 149 -1.48 0.21 9.95
C VAL A 149 -1.86 1.60 10.49
N SER A 150 -1.37 1.94 11.67
CA SER A 150 -1.56 3.26 12.26
C SER A 150 -0.25 4.04 12.22
N LEU A 151 -0.21 5.06 11.38
CA LEU A 151 0.89 6.01 11.26
C LEU A 151 0.65 7.19 12.21
N ALA A 152 1.72 7.68 12.83
CA ALA A 152 1.69 8.93 13.56
C ALA A 152 2.76 9.87 13.01
N THR A 153 2.40 11.09 12.68
CA THR A 153 3.36 12.12 12.29
C THR A 153 4.36 12.38 13.43
N ALA A 154 5.56 12.81 13.09
CA ALA A 154 6.53 13.19 14.08
C ALA A 154 5.99 14.33 14.95
N ALA A 155 6.15 14.22 16.27
CA ALA A 155 5.82 15.32 17.17
C ALA A 155 6.69 16.54 16.84
N PRO A 156 6.13 17.77 16.85
CA PRO A 156 6.90 18.98 16.59
C PRO A 156 8.04 19.13 17.62
N SER A 157 9.21 19.55 17.16
CA SER A 157 10.35 19.79 18.06
C SER A 157 10.11 21.06 18.88
N LEU A 158 10.27 20.97 20.19
CA LEU A 158 10.21 22.15 21.08
C LEU A 158 11.48 23.01 21.02
N LYS A 159 12.55 22.54 20.32
CA LYS A 159 13.78 23.29 20.07
C LYS A 159 13.92 23.56 18.56
N PRO A 160 14.52 24.68 18.17
CA PRO A 160 14.79 24.94 16.77
C PRO A 160 15.65 23.82 16.16
N THR A 161 15.21 23.30 15.01
CA THR A 161 15.92 22.24 14.28
C THR A 161 15.78 22.45 12.78
N VAL A 162 16.85 22.14 12.06
CA VAL A 162 16.85 22.04 10.60
C VAL A 162 17.56 20.75 10.23
N GLU A 163 17.01 20.02 9.28
CA GLU A 163 17.63 18.83 8.72
C GLU A 163 17.57 18.90 7.20
N VAL A 164 18.67 18.58 6.52
CA VAL A 164 18.75 18.52 5.06
C VAL A 164 19.32 17.17 4.67
N THR A 165 18.70 16.49 3.71
CA THR A 165 19.09 15.16 3.24
C THR A 165 19.25 15.17 1.73
N GLY A 166 20.34 14.55 1.24
CA GLY A 166 20.57 14.26 -0.18
C GLY A 166 21.01 12.82 -0.36
N SER A 167 20.50 12.17 -1.40
CA SER A 167 20.85 10.77 -1.73
C SER A 167 21.04 10.62 -3.23
N TYR A 168 21.92 9.68 -3.63
CA TYR A 168 22.12 9.29 -5.02
C TYR A 168 22.44 7.80 -5.10
N GLY A 169 21.95 7.12 -6.14
CA GLY A 169 22.14 5.68 -6.28
C GLY A 169 21.86 5.11 -7.67
N SER A 170 21.70 3.80 -7.73
CA SER A 170 21.42 3.03 -8.94
C SER A 170 20.18 3.53 -9.67
N PHE A 171 20.11 3.31 -10.98
CA PHE A 171 19.03 3.76 -11.87
C PHE A 171 18.83 5.27 -11.85
N ASN A 172 19.94 6.01 -11.76
CA ASN A 172 19.94 7.46 -11.66
C ASN A 172 18.98 7.99 -10.58
N THR A 173 18.76 7.18 -9.53
CA THR A 173 17.86 7.56 -8.45
C THR A 173 18.51 8.61 -7.58
N TYR A 174 17.89 9.78 -7.49
CA TYR A 174 18.33 10.82 -6.56
C TYR A 174 17.15 11.30 -5.71
N ARG A 175 17.46 11.68 -4.51
CA ARG A 175 16.51 12.18 -3.55
C ARG A 175 17.09 13.39 -2.84
N PHE A 176 16.25 14.38 -2.60
CA PHE A 176 16.59 15.50 -1.75
C PHE A 176 15.41 15.90 -0.88
N GLY A 177 15.69 16.51 0.24
CA GLY A 177 14.65 16.98 1.11
C GLY A 177 15.19 17.66 2.34
N GLY A 178 14.28 18.24 3.12
CA GLY A 178 14.59 18.86 4.37
C GLY A 178 13.38 18.99 5.24
N LYS A 179 13.62 19.16 6.53
CA LYS A 179 12.61 19.47 7.52
C LYS A 179 13.11 20.49 8.52
N PHE A 180 12.20 21.31 9.04
CA PHE A 180 12.52 22.29 10.05
C PHE A 180 11.46 22.36 11.13
N SER A 181 11.82 22.86 12.28
CA SER A 181 10.92 23.30 13.34
C SER A 181 11.46 24.58 13.95
N THR A 182 10.57 25.53 14.22
CA THR A 182 10.94 26.80 14.89
C THR A 182 11.34 26.60 16.34
N GLY A 183 10.99 25.41 16.91
CA GLY A 183 10.92 25.27 18.34
C GLY A 183 9.73 26.06 18.92
N LEU A 184 9.66 26.11 20.24
CA LEU A 184 8.58 26.77 20.95
C LEU A 184 8.72 28.30 20.84
N LEU A 185 7.76 28.95 20.20
CA LEU A 185 7.62 30.39 20.09
C LEU A 185 6.62 30.86 21.16
N TRP A 186 6.95 31.93 21.89
CA TRP A 186 6.10 32.50 22.93
C TRP A 186 5.58 31.46 23.94
N ASP A 187 6.36 30.42 24.22
CA ASP A 187 6.04 29.30 25.10
C ASP A 187 4.82 28.45 24.69
N HIS A 188 4.22 28.68 23.54
CA HIS A 188 2.99 28.01 23.11
C HIS A 188 2.98 27.48 21.67
N LEU A 189 3.58 28.19 20.73
CA LEU A 189 3.42 27.93 19.31
C LEU A 189 4.63 27.24 18.71
N VAL A 190 4.42 26.19 17.90
CA VAL A 190 5.45 25.59 17.05
C VAL A 190 4.97 25.61 15.60
N LEU A 191 5.87 26.06 14.70
CA LEU A 191 5.74 25.90 13.27
C LEU A 191 6.75 24.84 12.82
N ASP A 192 6.32 23.89 12.02
CA ASP A 192 7.19 22.86 11.46
C ASP A 192 6.81 22.57 10.00
N GLY A 193 7.79 22.16 9.23
CA GLY A 193 7.58 21.85 7.84
C GLY A 193 8.61 20.89 7.28
N ALA A 194 8.25 20.21 6.20
CA ALA A 194 9.15 19.33 5.48
C ALA A 194 8.81 19.28 3.99
N TYR A 195 9.83 18.98 3.19
CA TYR A 195 9.71 18.67 1.77
C TYR A 195 10.67 17.54 1.41
N HIS A 196 10.21 16.57 0.64
CA HIS A 196 11.02 15.48 0.12
C HIS A 196 10.60 15.16 -1.30
N GLU A 197 11.58 14.93 -2.16
CA GLU A 197 11.36 14.52 -3.55
C GLU A 197 12.31 13.38 -3.92
N THR A 198 11.81 12.43 -4.70
CA THR A 198 12.55 11.29 -5.25
C THR A 198 12.35 11.26 -6.75
N ASN A 199 13.43 11.11 -7.50
CA ASN A 199 13.45 10.91 -8.94
C ASN A 199 14.23 9.63 -9.24
N THR A 200 13.79 8.86 -10.24
CA THR A 200 14.42 7.59 -10.63
C THR A 200 14.13 7.27 -12.09
N ASP A 201 15.05 6.58 -12.76
CA ASP A 201 14.78 6.00 -14.08
C ASP A 201 14.00 4.67 -13.96
N GLY A 202 13.94 4.07 -12.74
CA GLY A 202 13.36 2.76 -12.52
C GLY A 202 14.21 1.62 -13.07
N TYR A 203 13.84 0.38 -12.73
CA TYR A 203 14.54 -0.81 -13.23
C TYR A 203 13.92 -1.35 -14.53
N ILE A 204 12.60 -1.29 -14.66
CA ILE A 204 11.84 -1.72 -15.84
C ILE A 204 11.83 -0.60 -16.87
N HIS A 205 11.83 -0.92 -18.17
CA HIS A 205 11.80 0.07 -19.24
C HIS A 205 10.56 0.97 -19.14
N GLY A 206 10.73 2.28 -19.31
CA GLY A 206 9.62 3.24 -19.23
C GLY A 206 8.99 3.41 -17.85
N THR A 207 9.74 3.15 -16.77
CA THR A 207 9.28 3.37 -15.39
C THR A 207 10.01 4.49 -14.66
N SER A 208 10.54 5.46 -15.43
CA SER A 208 11.08 6.67 -14.81
C SER A 208 9.97 7.43 -14.07
N GLY A 209 10.33 8.10 -12.99
CA GLY A 209 9.33 8.80 -12.21
C GLY A 209 9.89 9.86 -11.28
N ARG A 210 9.02 10.81 -10.96
CA ARG A 210 9.22 11.87 -9.99
C ARG A 210 8.06 11.84 -9.01
N SER A 211 8.35 11.74 -7.72
CA SER A 211 7.33 11.78 -6.68
C SER A 211 7.87 12.44 -5.42
N GLY A 212 6.99 12.99 -4.61
CA GLY A 212 7.39 13.67 -3.40
C GLY A 212 6.25 13.96 -2.45
N SER A 213 6.62 14.48 -1.29
CA SER A 213 5.69 14.92 -0.26
C SER A 213 6.13 16.24 0.36
N TYR A 214 5.14 17.01 0.79
CA TYR A 214 5.35 18.19 1.60
C TYR A 214 4.48 18.12 2.87
N TYR A 215 4.96 18.78 3.90
CA TYR A 215 4.27 18.84 5.20
C TYR A 215 4.38 20.26 5.76
N GLY A 216 3.29 20.78 6.24
CA GLY A 216 3.22 22.02 7.01
C GLY A 216 2.42 21.79 8.29
N GLY A 217 2.98 22.14 9.43
CA GLY A 217 2.39 21.99 10.74
C GLY A 217 2.35 23.29 11.53
N LEU A 218 1.24 23.54 12.22
CA LEU A 218 1.05 24.61 13.19
C LEU A 218 0.47 24.00 14.44
N THR A 219 1.18 24.07 15.56
CA THR A 219 0.72 23.49 16.83
C THR A 219 0.78 24.51 17.94
N TRP A 220 -0.36 24.71 18.61
CA TRP A 220 -0.48 25.51 19.81
C TRP A 220 -0.65 24.61 21.03
N PHE A 221 0.17 24.83 22.04
CA PHE A 221 0.11 24.14 23.32
C PHE A 221 -0.45 25.06 24.40
N GLY A 222 -1.53 24.64 25.04
CA GLY A 222 -2.03 25.21 26.29
C GLY A 222 -1.74 24.27 27.46
N ASP A 223 -2.17 24.64 28.66
CA ASP A 223 -1.90 23.86 29.88
C ASP A 223 -2.48 22.44 29.84
N ARG A 224 -3.72 22.31 29.32
CA ARG A 224 -4.46 21.04 29.26
C ARG A 224 -5.07 20.77 27.89
N PHE A 225 -4.70 21.55 26.87
CA PHE A 225 -5.19 21.37 25.52
C PHE A 225 -4.09 21.61 24.49
N LYS A 226 -4.32 21.06 23.31
CA LYS A 226 -3.49 21.27 22.12
C LYS A 226 -4.38 21.47 20.92
N ILE A 227 -4.07 22.47 20.11
CA ILE A 227 -4.66 22.66 18.79
C ILE A 227 -3.56 22.45 17.77
N SER A 228 -3.80 21.60 16.76
CA SER A 228 -2.84 21.44 15.69
C SER A 228 -3.55 21.42 14.34
N TYR A 229 -3.00 22.18 13.42
CA TYR A 229 -3.32 22.07 12.00
C TYR A 229 -2.14 21.47 11.26
N LYS A 230 -2.43 20.51 10.39
CA LYS A 230 -1.43 19.83 9.55
C LYS A 230 -1.94 19.78 8.12
N ASN A 231 -1.08 20.13 7.19
CA ASN A 231 -1.28 19.86 5.79
C ASN A 231 -0.20 18.86 5.34
N ILE A 232 -0.61 17.71 4.83
CA ILE A 232 0.28 16.68 4.28
C ILE A 232 -0.13 16.51 2.83
N GLY A 233 0.74 16.92 1.92
CA GLY A 233 0.47 16.78 0.50
C GLY A 233 1.52 15.92 -0.19
N ASN A 234 1.15 15.38 -1.32
CA ASN A 234 2.01 14.59 -2.17
C ASN A 234 1.66 14.77 -3.63
N PHE A 235 2.64 14.51 -4.46
CA PHE A 235 2.53 14.49 -5.92
C PHE A 235 3.31 13.32 -6.47
N GLU A 236 2.81 12.77 -7.57
CA GLU A 236 3.53 11.78 -8.35
C GLU A 236 3.34 11.98 -9.86
N HIS A 237 4.38 11.64 -10.58
CA HIS A 237 4.42 11.40 -12.01
C HIS A 237 5.32 10.19 -12.21
N THR A 238 4.73 8.99 -12.24
CA THR A 238 5.47 7.73 -12.17
C THR A 238 5.17 6.85 -13.39
N GLY A 239 6.22 6.36 -14.04
CA GLY A 239 6.11 5.41 -15.12
C GLY A 239 5.58 4.06 -14.61
N GLN A 240 4.71 3.43 -15.41
CA GLN A 240 3.95 2.26 -15.02
C GLN A 240 4.41 1.00 -15.75
N ALA A 241 4.31 -0.15 -15.07
CA ALA A 241 4.62 -1.46 -15.62
C ALA A 241 3.62 -2.55 -15.15
N TRP A 242 2.36 -2.20 -14.92
CA TRP A 242 1.34 -3.12 -14.39
C TRP A 242 1.09 -4.35 -15.29
N ASN A 243 1.42 -4.28 -16.60
CA ASN A 243 1.31 -5.44 -17.49
C ASN A 243 2.39 -6.51 -17.22
N GLY A 244 3.45 -6.15 -16.50
CA GLY A 244 4.54 -7.07 -16.16
C GLY A 244 5.32 -7.56 -17.38
N VAL A 245 6.29 -8.43 -17.13
CA VAL A 245 7.12 -9.10 -18.14
C VAL A 245 6.44 -10.42 -18.52
N PRO A 246 5.90 -10.58 -19.75
CA PRO A 246 5.22 -11.80 -20.15
C PRO A 246 6.19 -12.97 -20.28
N ALA A 247 5.70 -14.18 -20.00
CA ALA A 247 6.41 -15.43 -20.28
C ALA A 247 5.40 -16.50 -20.69
N CYS A 248 5.84 -17.53 -21.37
CA CYS A 248 5.05 -18.63 -21.93
C CYS A 248 4.25 -18.25 -23.18
N ASN A 249 3.40 -17.25 -23.11
CA ASN A 249 2.68 -16.66 -24.25
C ASN A 249 2.68 -15.13 -24.13
N TYR A 250 2.65 -14.43 -25.24
CA TYR A 250 2.66 -12.97 -25.29
C TYR A 250 1.27 -12.39 -25.56
N ASP A 251 0.58 -12.88 -26.59
CA ASP A 251 -0.66 -12.31 -27.13
C ASP A 251 -1.76 -13.36 -27.42
N GLY A 252 -1.65 -14.57 -26.91
CA GLY A 252 -2.55 -15.67 -27.17
C GLY A 252 -2.17 -16.52 -28.38
N ASP A 253 -1.63 -15.94 -29.42
CA ASP A 253 -1.23 -16.63 -30.65
C ASP A 253 0.26 -17.03 -30.62
N THR A 254 1.09 -16.26 -29.90
CA THR A 254 2.53 -16.45 -29.87
C THR A 254 2.99 -17.23 -28.66
N ASP A 255 3.45 -18.46 -28.87
CA ASP A 255 4.02 -19.32 -27.82
C ASP A 255 5.53 -19.05 -27.66
N LEU A 256 5.89 -18.26 -26.65
CA LEU A 256 7.28 -17.94 -26.32
C LEU A 256 8.09 -19.19 -25.91
N LYS A 257 7.42 -20.32 -25.64
CA LYS A 257 8.08 -21.60 -25.37
C LYS A 257 8.87 -22.11 -26.57
N ALA A 258 8.54 -21.67 -27.78
CA ALA A 258 9.33 -21.96 -28.98
C ALA A 258 10.78 -21.44 -28.86
N TRP A 259 10.97 -20.31 -28.18
CA TRP A 259 12.28 -19.73 -27.84
C TRP A 259 12.84 -20.27 -26.50
N GLY A 260 12.22 -21.28 -25.89
CA GLY A 260 12.61 -21.83 -24.59
C GLY A 260 12.19 -20.96 -23.39
N ILE A 261 11.34 -19.95 -23.59
CA ILE A 261 10.89 -19.01 -22.54
C ILE A 261 9.69 -19.59 -21.80
N LYS A 262 9.91 -20.02 -20.55
CA LYS A 262 8.89 -20.61 -19.66
C LYS A 262 8.77 -19.87 -18.32
N SER A 263 9.68 -18.93 -18.06
CA SER A 263 9.77 -18.24 -16.77
C SER A 263 10.39 -16.85 -16.93
N TYR A 264 10.28 -16.02 -15.92
CA TYR A 264 10.97 -14.73 -15.86
C TYR A 264 12.48 -14.86 -16.05
N LYS A 265 13.09 -15.91 -15.47
CA LYS A 265 14.53 -16.16 -15.61
C LYS A 265 14.93 -16.38 -17.08
N ASP A 266 14.06 -16.99 -17.87
CA ASP A 266 14.32 -17.20 -19.29
C ASP A 266 14.19 -15.89 -20.06
N MET A 267 13.17 -15.06 -19.78
CA MET A 267 13.08 -13.69 -20.33
C MET A 267 14.36 -12.90 -20.06
N TRP A 268 14.90 -12.99 -18.85
CA TRP A 268 16.16 -12.35 -18.49
C TRP A 268 17.34 -12.83 -19.35
N LYS A 269 17.47 -14.16 -19.58
CA LYS A 269 18.54 -14.74 -20.42
C LYS A 269 18.47 -14.28 -21.87
N HIS A 270 17.27 -14.00 -22.37
CA HIS A 270 17.03 -13.46 -23.72
C HIS A 270 17.17 -11.92 -23.79
N GLY A 271 17.63 -11.26 -22.73
CA GLY A 271 17.76 -9.80 -22.68
C GLY A 271 16.45 -9.04 -22.47
N LEU A 272 15.34 -9.77 -22.25
CA LEU A 272 13.99 -9.22 -22.15
C LEU A 272 13.48 -9.07 -20.70
N GLY A 273 14.35 -9.23 -19.71
CA GLY A 273 13.97 -9.18 -18.29
C GLY A 273 13.50 -7.83 -17.77
N LYS A 274 13.63 -6.75 -18.57
CA LYS A 274 13.14 -5.41 -18.28
C LYS A 274 12.06 -4.94 -19.24
N PHE A 275 11.59 -5.83 -20.10
CA PHE A 275 10.57 -5.53 -21.10
C PHE A 275 9.28 -5.02 -20.44
N ASN A 276 8.69 -3.98 -21.05
CA ASN A 276 7.46 -3.36 -20.57
C ASN A 276 6.46 -3.18 -21.73
N PRO A 277 5.38 -3.98 -21.79
CA PRO A 277 4.36 -3.85 -22.82
C PRO A 277 3.62 -2.50 -22.85
N LEU A 278 3.76 -1.67 -21.82
CA LEU A 278 3.21 -0.31 -21.79
C LEU A 278 4.14 0.75 -22.42
N TYR A 279 5.35 0.34 -22.81
CA TYR A 279 6.39 1.22 -23.31
C TYR A 279 6.90 0.83 -24.69
N GLU A 280 6.95 -0.48 -24.96
CA GLU A 280 7.52 -1.08 -26.16
C GLU A 280 6.75 -2.34 -26.57
N SER A 281 6.82 -2.69 -27.85
CA SER A 281 6.30 -3.93 -28.40
C SER A 281 7.39 -4.99 -28.51
N LEU A 282 6.99 -6.26 -28.45
CA LEU A 282 7.86 -7.40 -28.72
C LEU A 282 7.77 -7.75 -30.21
N ASN A 283 8.91 -7.70 -30.91
CA ASN A 283 9.00 -8.13 -32.30
C ASN A 283 9.28 -9.62 -32.33
N ILE A 284 8.36 -10.36 -32.94
CA ILE A 284 8.39 -11.79 -33.08
C ILE A 284 8.81 -12.11 -34.53
N PRO A 285 9.99 -12.70 -34.75
CA PRO A 285 10.40 -13.12 -36.10
C PRO A 285 9.45 -14.17 -36.67
N MET A 286 9.08 -13.99 -37.93
CA MET A 286 8.23 -14.92 -38.69
C MET A 286 9.01 -15.52 -39.86
N ASP A 287 8.74 -16.77 -40.19
CA ASP A 287 9.25 -17.43 -41.38
C ASP A 287 8.44 -17.05 -42.66
N ASP A 288 8.83 -17.58 -43.79
CA ASP A 288 8.16 -17.32 -45.11
C ASP A 288 6.69 -17.79 -45.14
N ASN A 289 6.28 -18.64 -44.19
CA ASN A 289 4.90 -19.13 -44.05
C ASN A 289 4.10 -18.36 -42.97
N TRP A 290 4.63 -17.24 -42.44
CA TRP A 290 4.06 -16.47 -41.35
C TRP A 290 3.92 -17.25 -40.03
N ALA A 291 4.78 -18.26 -39.82
CA ALA A 291 4.90 -18.95 -38.56
C ALA A 291 6.06 -18.38 -37.72
N PRO A 292 5.94 -18.37 -36.37
CA PRO A 292 7.04 -17.92 -35.51
C PRO A 292 8.35 -18.66 -35.80
N ASP A 293 9.43 -17.90 -36.03
CA ASP A 293 10.78 -18.43 -36.34
C ASP A 293 11.71 -18.33 -35.12
N PRO A 294 11.80 -19.38 -34.29
CA PRO A 294 12.65 -19.38 -33.11
C PRO A 294 14.17 -19.48 -33.40
N SER A 295 14.56 -19.58 -34.67
CA SER A 295 15.98 -19.52 -35.06
C SER A 295 16.54 -18.12 -34.95
N GLN A 296 15.65 -17.10 -34.95
CA GLN A 296 15.98 -15.69 -34.82
C GLN A 296 15.66 -15.17 -33.39
N PRO A 297 16.42 -14.18 -32.89
CA PRO A 297 16.17 -13.62 -31.56
C PRO A 297 14.93 -12.73 -31.52
N LEU A 298 14.22 -12.77 -30.40
CA LEU A 298 13.20 -11.77 -30.08
C LEU A 298 13.86 -10.40 -29.82
N THR A 299 13.24 -9.34 -30.32
CA THR A 299 13.69 -7.95 -30.12
C THR A 299 12.54 -7.07 -29.65
N THR A 300 12.82 -5.87 -29.19
CA THR A 300 11.81 -4.91 -28.77
C THR A 300 11.92 -3.62 -29.54
N GLU A 301 10.80 -2.92 -29.71
CA GLU A 301 10.75 -1.62 -30.34
C GLU A 301 9.79 -0.70 -29.56
N ARG A 302 10.24 0.53 -29.28
CA ARG A 302 9.40 1.55 -28.65
C ARG A 302 8.24 1.95 -29.56
N TYR A 303 7.09 2.22 -28.96
CA TYR A 303 5.92 2.72 -29.68
C TYR A 303 6.22 4.06 -30.33
N LYS A 304 5.78 4.20 -31.59
CA LYS A 304 5.95 5.41 -32.40
C LYS A 304 4.63 6.15 -32.56
N MET A 305 4.71 7.45 -32.47
CA MET A 305 3.63 8.37 -32.78
C MET A 305 3.53 8.60 -34.31
N ARG A 306 2.40 9.15 -34.77
CA ARG A 306 2.15 9.49 -36.18
C ARG A 306 3.23 10.36 -36.82
N ASP A 307 3.84 11.26 -36.05
CA ASP A 307 4.91 12.16 -36.49
C ASP A 307 6.31 11.52 -36.50
N GLY A 308 6.41 10.24 -36.15
CA GLY A 308 7.65 9.49 -36.05
C GLY A 308 8.41 9.66 -34.72
N SER A 309 7.94 10.50 -33.81
CA SER A 309 8.48 10.57 -32.45
C SER A 309 8.11 9.29 -31.67
N TYR A 310 8.87 9.00 -30.61
CA TYR A 310 8.55 7.88 -29.74
C TYR A 310 7.56 8.30 -28.67
N TRP A 311 6.66 7.37 -28.31
CA TRP A 311 5.88 7.45 -27.07
C TRP A 311 6.83 7.59 -25.87
N ASP A 312 6.57 8.54 -24.98
CA ASP A 312 7.44 8.77 -23.85
C ASP A 312 7.32 7.61 -22.84
N GLN A 313 6.21 7.49 -22.15
CA GLN A 313 5.90 6.36 -21.26
C GLN A 313 4.44 6.42 -20.77
N THR A 314 3.90 5.27 -20.36
CA THR A 314 2.65 5.22 -19.60
C THR A 314 2.91 5.69 -18.19
N THR A 315 2.14 6.68 -17.73
CA THR A 315 2.36 7.31 -16.41
C THR A 315 1.10 7.31 -15.57
N ASP A 316 1.27 7.19 -14.26
CA ASP A 316 0.32 7.66 -13.26
C ASP A 316 0.71 9.05 -12.80
N ASN A 317 -0.29 9.93 -12.65
CA ASN A 317 -0.13 11.33 -12.30
C ASN A 317 -1.17 11.63 -11.23
N PHE A 318 -0.73 11.88 -10.00
CA PHE A 318 -1.65 12.13 -8.90
C PHE A 318 -1.13 13.21 -7.96
N GLU A 319 -2.04 14.09 -7.56
CA GLU A 319 -1.80 15.07 -6.51
C GLU A 319 -2.84 14.89 -5.42
N GLN A 320 -2.41 14.85 -4.17
CA GLN A 320 -3.28 14.71 -3.02
C GLN A 320 -2.85 15.64 -1.89
N SER A 321 -3.81 16.20 -1.18
CA SER A 321 -3.57 17.07 -0.03
C SER A 321 -4.53 16.72 1.10
N HIS A 322 -3.98 16.35 2.25
CA HIS A 322 -4.71 16.09 3.49
C HIS A 322 -4.60 17.30 4.43
N ASN A 323 -5.71 17.88 4.77
CA ASN A 323 -5.81 18.96 5.76
C ASN A 323 -6.43 18.39 7.03
N ILE A 324 -5.73 18.46 8.15
CA ILE A 324 -6.12 17.85 9.41
C ILE A 324 -6.08 18.92 10.50
N LEU A 325 -7.23 19.25 11.04
CA LEU A 325 -7.36 20.14 12.22
C LEU A 325 -7.74 19.29 13.43
N ASN A 326 -6.89 19.26 14.43
CA ASN A 326 -7.11 18.48 15.64
C ASN A 326 -7.13 19.39 16.88
N PHE A 327 -8.13 19.19 17.71
CA PHE A 327 -8.22 19.72 19.07
C PHE A 327 -8.15 18.56 20.06
N THR A 328 -7.18 18.57 20.94
CA THR A 328 -7.01 17.60 22.01
C THR A 328 -7.15 18.31 23.35
N TRP A 329 -7.96 17.76 24.27
CA TRP A 329 -8.21 18.31 25.58
C TRP A 329 -8.12 17.22 26.65
N GLN A 330 -7.37 17.51 27.72
CA GLN A 330 -7.18 16.62 28.85
C GLN A 330 -7.64 17.32 30.13
N PRO A 331 -8.96 17.35 30.42
CA PRO A 331 -9.51 18.06 31.58
C PRO A 331 -8.96 17.55 32.92
N THR A 332 -8.68 16.26 32.97
CA THR A 332 -8.07 15.60 34.15
C THR A 332 -6.99 14.60 33.68
N ASP A 333 -6.20 14.09 34.59
CA ASP A 333 -5.18 13.07 34.26
C ASP A 333 -5.79 11.72 33.80
N ARG A 334 -7.11 11.54 34.01
CA ARG A 334 -7.85 10.32 33.62
C ARG A 334 -8.64 10.45 32.34
N TRP A 335 -9.09 11.65 31.98
CA TRP A 335 -9.93 11.89 30.82
C TRP A 335 -9.19 12.66 29.75
N SER A 336 -9.29 12.17 28.53
CA SER A 336 -8.83 12.89 27.35
C SER A 336 -9.86 12.85 26.24
N HIS A 337 -9.98 13.96 25.52
CA HIS A 337 -10.88 14.14 24.39
C HIS A 337 -10.07 14.58 23.18
N SER A 338 -10.48 14.12 21.99
CA SER A 338 -9.91 14.56 20.73
C SER A 338 -11.02 14.76 19.71
N ILE A 339 -11.04 15.92 19.09
CA ILE A 339 -11.90 16.24 17.95
C ILE A 339 -10.98 16.50 16.77
N THR A 340 -11.21 15.81 15.66
CA THR A 340 -10.45 16.01 14.42
C THR A 340 -11.41 16.29 13.28
N ALA A 341 -11.21 17.39 12.58
CA ALA A 341 -11.82 17.63 11.27
C ALA A 341 -10.76 17.42 10.20
N HIS A 342 -11.12 16.75 9.12
CA HIS A 342 -10.21 16.56 8.00
C HIS A 342 -10.88 16.80 6.66
N TYR A 343 -10.07 17.23 5.71
CA TYR A 343 -10.44 17.36 4.32
C TYR A 343 -9.31 16.87 3.45
N THR A 344 -9.61 15.93 2.54
CA THR A 344 -8.66 15.41 1.56
C THR A 344 -9.18 15.75 0.17
N TYR A 345 -8.34 16.45 -0.60
CA TYR A 345 -8.52 16.63 -2.03
C TYR A 345 -7.57 15.72 -2.79
N GLY A 346 -8.04 15.12 -3.87
CA GLY A 346 -7.21 14.33 -4.79
C GLY A 346 -7.64 14.55 -6.23
N TYR A 347 -6.66 14.69 -7.10
CA TYR A 347 -6.84 14.75 -8.54
C TYR A 347 -5.74 13.96 -9.24
N GLY A 348 -6.12 13.11 -10.17
CA GLY A 348 -5.14 12.39 -10.94
C GLY A 348 -5.70 11.63 -12.12
N TYR A 349 -4.78 11.11 -12.92
CA TYR A 349 -5.09 10.29 -14.07
C TYR A 349 -3.86 9.47 -14.47
N TYR A 350 -4.09 8.30 -15.02
CA TYR A 350 -3.05 7.63 -15.79
C TYR A 350 -3.19 7.94 -17.28
N ASN A 351 -2.03 7.98 -17.97
CA ASN A 351 -1.89 8.30 -19.37
C ASN A 351 -1.27 7.09 -20.08
N GLU A 352 -1.98 6.47 -21.02
CA GLU A 352 -1.61 5.19 -21.61
C GLU A 352 -1.72 5.19 -23.13
N PHE A 353 -0.70 4.64 -23.80
CA PHE A 353 -0.71 4.35 -25.24
C PHE A 353 -1.34 2.97 -25.50
N LYS A 354 -2.29 2.92 -26.39
CA LYS A 354 -2.94 1.69 -26.87
C LYS A 354 -2.59 1.46 -28.32
N GLN A 355 -1.74 0.47 -28.58
CA GLN A 355 -1.37 0.09 -29.94
C GLN A 355 -2.51 -0.66 -30.64
N ASN A 356 -2.78 -0.31 -31.91
CA ASN A 356 -3.72 -1.01 -32.81
C ASN A 356 -5.05 -1.41 -32.14
N THR A 357 -5.61 -0.48 -31.34
CA THR A 357 -6.80 -0.76 -30.53
C THR A 357 -8.10 -0.63 -31.36
N LYS A 358 -9.09 -1.49 -31.07
CA LYS A 358 -10.43 -1.40 -31.64
C LYS A 358 -11.15 -0.19 -31.03
N LEU A 359 -11.27 0.91 -31.80
CA LEU A 359 -11.81 2.17 -31.31
C LEU A 359 -13.27 2.06 -30.83
N ALA A 360 -14.08 1.21 -31.48
CA ALA A 360 -15.49 1.02 -31.09
C ALA A 360 -15.64 0.37 -29.71
N SER A 361 -14.99 -0.77 -29.47
CA SER A 361 -15.15 -1.52 -28.22
C SER A 361 -14.39 -0.90 -27.03
N LYS A 362 -13.48 0.04 -27.28
CA LYS A 362 -12.69 0.68 -26.21
C LYS A 362 -13.09 2.14 -25.94
N PHE A 363 -13.66 2.81 -26.93
CA PHE A 363 -14.00 4.23 -26.81
C PHE A 363 -15.37 4.60 -27.39
N GLY A 364 -16.15 3.63 -27.92
CA GLY A 364 -17.45 3.89 -28.54
C GLY A 364 -17.38 4.61 -29.88
N ILE A 365 -16.21 4.68 -30.52
CA ILE A 365 -16.03 5.25 -31.83
C ILE A 365 -16.36 4.17 -32.87
N ASN A 366 -17.63 4.12 -33.30
CA ASN A 366 -18.20 3.06 -34.14
C ASN A 366 -17.92 3.31 -35.65
N GLU A 367 -16.65 3.41 -36.01
CA GLU A 367 -16.23 3.57 -37.41
C GLU A 367 -15.90 2.21 -38.03
N MET A 368 -16.30 2.06 -39.31
CA MET A 368 -16.09 0.84 -40.08
C MET A 368 -15.41 1.15 -41.40
N TYR A 369 -14.66 0.20 -41.94
CA TYR A 369 -14.08 0.22 -43.25
C TYR A 369 -14.31 -1.10 -43.98
N VAL A 370 -14.31 -1.07 -45.30
CA VAL A 370 -14.45 -2.29 -46.12
C VAL A 370 -13.07 -2.90 -46.36
N LYS A 371 -12.90 -4.17 -45.98
CA LYS A 371 -11.72 -4.98 -46.28
C LYS A 371 -12.18 -6.33 -46.82
N ASP A 372 -11.70 -6.68 -48.02
CA ASP A 372 -12.04 -7.96 -48.66
C ASP A 372 -13.57 -8.17 -48.87
N GLY A 373 -14.33 -7.07 -49.08
CA GLY A 373 -15.79 -7.09 -49.19
C GLY A 373 -16.57 -7.15 -47.87
N GLU A 374 -15.89 -7.20 -46.74
CA GLU A 374 -16.49 -7.23 -45.38
C GLU A 374 -16.33 -5.88 -44.67
N LEU A 375 -17.34 -5.49 -43.92
CA LEU A 375 -17.26 -4.36 -42.99
C LEU A 375 -16.48 -4.76 -41.73
N LYS A 376 -15.39 -4.03 -41.44
CA LYS A 376 -14.54 -4.25 -40.26
C LYS A 376 -14.46 -2.99 -39.42
N LEU A 377 -14.46 -3.16 -38.10
CA LEU A 377 -14.26 -2.05 -37.15
C LEU A 377 -12.85 -1.45 -37.30
N VAL A 378 -12.78 -0.13 -37.27
CA VAL A 378 -11.52 0.59 -37.38
C VAL A 378 -10.67 0.32 -36.11
N LYS A 379 -9.40 0.04 -36.39
CA LYS A 379 -8.35 -0.03 -35.36
C LYS A 379 -7.34 1.10 -35.59
N SER A 380 -6.87 1.71 -34.52
CA SER A 380 -5.84 2.76 -34.60
C SER A 380 -5.05 2.79 -33.29
N ASP A 381 -3.84 3.33 -33.36
CA ASP A 381 -3.14 3.70 -32.13
C ASP A 381 -3.84 4.90 -31.50
N ALA A 382 -3.94 4.87 -30.19
CA ALA A 382 -4.60 5.91 -29.41
C ALA A 382 -3.90 6.15 -28.08
N ILE A 383 -4.00 7.38 -27.56
CA ILE A 383 -3.63 7.70 -26.18
C ILE A 383 -4.89 8.01 -25.40
N ARG A 384 -5.05 7.35 -24.26
CA ARG A 384 -6.15 7.63 -23.34
C ARG A 384 -5.65 8.15 -22.01
N LYS A 385 -6.47 8.98 -21.37
CA LYS A 385 -6.36 9.34 -19.97
C LYS A 385 -7.61 8.83 -19.25
N LYS A 386 -7.42 8.10 -18.16
CA LYS A 386 -8.49 7.80 -17.20
C LYS A 386 -8.13 8.45 -15.88
N GLY A 387 -9.07 9.15 -15.31
CA GLY A 387 -8.77 9.92 -14.13
C GLY A 387 -9.97 10.09 -13.21
N LEU A 388 -9.67 10.68 -12.07
CA LEU A 388 -10.66 11.01 -11.05
C LEU A 388 -10.36 12.36 -10.39
N THR A 389 -11.42 12.92 -9.81
CA THR A 389 -11.34 14.09 -8.93
C THR A 389 -12.11 13.75 -7.67
N GLN A 390 -11.47 13.77 -6.53
CA GLN A 390 -12.09 13.36 -5.28
C GLN A 390 -11.99 14.39 -4.18
N ASN A 391 -13.03 14.42 -3.34
CA ASN A 391 -13.12 15.21 -2.13
C ASN A 391 -13.60 14.30 -0.99
N ASN A 392 -12.85 14.22 0.10
CA ASN A 392 -13.22 13.46 1.28
C ASN A 392 -13.23 14.37 2.52
N TYR A 393 -14.41 14.59 3.06
CA TYR A 393 -14.63 15.39 4.27
C TYR A 393 -14.87 14.45 5.44
N GLY A 394 -14.31 14.75 6.61
CA GLY A 394 -14.59 13.93 7.76
C GLY A 394 -14.44 14.64 9.08
N ALA A 395 -15.09 14.06 10.08
CA ALA A 395 -15.01 14.47 11.47
C ALA A 395 -14.86 13.23 12.35
N LEU A 396 -13.97 13.31 13.33
CA LEU A 396 -13.69 12.24 14.29
C LEU A 396 -13.80 12.81 15.69
N TYR A 397 -14.45 12.09 16.59
CA TYR A 397 -14.43 12.37 18.02
C TYR A 397 -14.00 11.14 18.78
N ASN A 398 -13.00 11.27 19.64
CA ASN A 398 -12.56 10.21 20.51
C ASN A 398 -12.53 10.69 21.95
N VAL A 399 -13.00 9.86 22.86
CA VAL A 399 -12.91 10.06 24.29
C VAL A 399 -12.22 8.86 24.94
N ASN A 400 -11.27 9.11 25.81
CA ASN A 400 -10.60 8.05 26.56
C ASN A 400 -10.66 8.34 28.06
N TYR A 401 -11.01 7.31 28.82
CA TYR A 401 -10.87 7.28 30.27
C TYR A 401 -9.83 6.25 30.65
N LYS A 402 -8.86 6.65 31.47
CA LYS A 402 -7.79 5.77 31.92
C LYS A 402 -7.49 5.96 33.42
N ASP A 403 -7.48 4.86 34.14
CA ASP A 403 -7.00 4.81 35.51
C ASP A 403 -6.06 3.60 35.72
N ALA A 404 -5.83 3.18 36.96
CA ALA A 404 -4.95 2.07 37.27
C ALA A 404 -5.46 0.71 36.75
N LEU A 405 -6.80 0.54 36.64
CA LEU A 405 -7.47 -0.71 36.28
C LEU A 405 -8.11 -0.65 34.91
N TRP A 406 -8.67 0.48 34.52
CA TRP A 406 -9.43 0.64 33.31
C TRP A 406 -8.72 1.50 32.26
N ASP A 407 -8.86 1.13 31.00
CA ASP A 407 -8.54 1.94 29.83
C ASP A 407 -9.72 1.79 28.85
N VAL A 408 -10.58 2.81 28.80
CA VAL A 408 -11.83 2.80 28.02
C VAL A 408 -11.78 3.87 26.97
N THR A 409 -12.07 3.52 25.72
CA THR A 409 -12.10 4.47 24.61
C THR A 409 -13.41 4.36 23.87
N GLY A 410 -14.08 5.49 23.63
CA GLY A 410 -15.18 5.62 22.69
C GLY A 410 -14.77 6.48 21.50
N GLY A 411 -15.27 6.13 20.32
CA GLY A 411 -15.01 6.88 19.10
C GLY A 411 -16.23 7.00 18.21
N LEU A 412 -16.34 8.15 17.54
CA LEU A 412 -17.31 8.44 16.48
C LEU A 412 -16.54 8.93 15.27
N SER A 413 -16.89 8.47 14.07
CA SER A 413 -16.36 8.99 12.84
C SER A 413 -17.45 9.18 11.79
N MET A 414 -17.29 10.21 10.99
CA MET A 414 -18.10 10.50 9.83
C MET A 414 -17.16 10.81 8.67
N GLN A 415 -17.42 10.22 7.51
CA GLN A 415 -16.75 10.52 6.25
C GLN A 415 -17.79 10.73 5.15
N LEU A 416 -17.61 11.79 4.38
CA LEU A 416 -18.42 12.15 3.21
C LEU A 416 -17.50 12.25 2.01
N PHE A 417 -17.54 11.26 1.16
CA PHE A 417 -16.72 11.18 -0.04
C PHE A 417 -17.52 11.53 -1.28
N ARG A 418 -16.92 12.28 -2.18
CA ARG A 418 -17.46 12.69 -3.47
C ARG A 418 -16.37 12.52 -4.52
N CYS A 419 -16.68 11.83 -5.61
CA CYS A 419 -15.73 11.54 -6.66
C CYS A 419 -16.38 11.64 -8.03
N ASN A 420 -15.67 12.20 -9.00
CA ASN A 420 -16.01 12.11 -10.42
C ASN A 420 -14.93 11.29 -11.13
N HIS A 421 -15.36 10.25 -11.84
CA HIS A 421 -14.52 9.41 -12.68
C HIS A 421 -14.72 9.78 -14.15
N TRP A 422 -13.64 9.93 -14.90
CA TRP A 422 -13.70 10.34 -16.29
C TRP A 422 -12.64 9.67 -17.17
N GLY A 423 -12.98 9.50 -18.47
CA GLY A 423 -12.05 9.01 -19.48
C GLY A 423 -12.02 9.91 -20.71
N LYS A 424 -10.81 10.16 -21.23
CA LYS A 424 -10.57 11.00 -22.40
C LYS A 424 -9.57 10.34 -23.33
N VAL A 425 -9.86 10.34 -24.65
CA VAL A 425 -8.88 10.06 -25.70
C VAL A 425 -8.23 11.38 -26.08
N THR A 426 -6.90 11.44 -26.08
CA THR A 426 -6.11 12.67 -26.34
C THR A 426 -5.28 12.58 -27.61
N TYR A 427 -5.28 11.43 -28.28
CA TYR A 427 -4.60 11.18 -29.52
C TYR A 427 -5.22 9.97 -30.25
N ILE A 428 -5.39 10.06 -31.57
CA ILE A 428 -5.68 8.95 -32.47
C ILE A 428 -4.70 9.06 -33.63
N ALA A 429 -4.00 7.97 -33.99
CA ALA A 429 -3.04 8.00 -35.11
C ALA A 429 -3.68 8.34 -36.45
N ASP A 430 -4.94 7.93 -36.66
CA ASP A 430 -5.74 8.39 -37.79
C ASP A 430 -6.21 9.83 -37.55
N LYS A 431 -5.59 10.76 -38.28
CA LYS A 431 -5.87 12.19 -38.16
C LYS A 431 -7.30 12.57 -38.54
N THR A 432 -7.89 11.87 -39.50
CA THR A 432 -9.27 12.13 -39.93
C THR A 432 -10.27 11.82 -38.84
N LEU A 433 -10.05 10.73 -38.11
CA LEU A 433 -10.87 10.36 -36.94
C LEU A 433 -10.62 11.30 -35.77
N GLU A 434 -9.38 11.67 -35.53
CA GLU A 434 -9.04 12.64 -34.49
C GLU A 434 -9.80 13.97 -34.71
N GLU A 435 -9.74 14.53 -35.94
CA GLU A 435 -10.43 15.77 -36.31
C GLU A 435 -11.98 15.63 -36.25
N LYS A 436 -12.52 14.46 -36.59
CA LYS A 436 -13.96 14.19 -36.56
C LYS A 436 -14.54 14.12 -35.16
N TYR A 437 -13.82 13.49 -34.20
CA TYR A 437 -14.35 13.18 -32.90
C TYR A 437 -13.88 14.13 -31.79
N PHE A 438 -12.76 14.84 -31.97
CA PHE A 438 -12.20 15.67 -30.92
C PHE A 438 -12.89 17.05 -30.83
N THR A 439 -13.27 17.38 -29.60
CA THR A 439 -13.68 18.73 -29.22
C THR A 439 -12.65 19.28 -28.21
N ASN A 440 -12.09 20.45 -28.52
CA ASN A 440 -11.01 21.05 -27.71
C ASN A 440 -9.82 20.09 -27.47
N GLY A 441 -9.38 19.37 -28.54
CA GLY A 441 -8.21 18.49 -28.50
C GLY A 441 -8.38 17.19 -27.74
N ARG A 442 -9.62 16.73 -27.51
CA ARG A 442 -9.91 15.49 -26.79
C ARG A 442 -11.31 14.95 -27.08
N TYR A 443 -11.49 13.66 -26.87
CA TYR A 443 -12.79 12.98 -26.90
C TYR A 443 -13.08 12.36 -25.53
N LYS A 444 -14.16 12.79 -24.87
CA LYS A 444 -14.60 12.21 -23.58
C LYS A 444 -15.48 11.00 -23.87
N TYR A 445 -15.06 9.82 -23.40
CA TYR A 445 -15.74 8.57 -23.70
C TYR A 445 -16.47 7.95 -22.51
N TYR A 446 -16.23 8.39 -21.28
CA TYR A 446 -17.06 8.07 -20.11
C TYR A 446 -16.99 9.14 -19.04
N ASP A 447 -18.01 9.13 -18.17
CA ASP A 447 -18.16 10.04 -17.04
C ASP A 447 -19.14 9.44 -16.02
N SER A 448 -18.73 9.37 -14.77
CA SER A 448 -19.60 8.89 -13.69
C SER A 448 -19.24 9.55 -12.37
N ASP A 449 -20.25 9.80 -11.54
CA ASP A 449 -20.08 10.34 -10.22
C ASP A 449 -20.25 9.24 -9.17
N ALA A 450 -19.63 9.43 -8.02
CA ALA A 450 -19.72 8.52 -6.90
C ALA A 450 -19.76 9.27 -5.58
N ASP A 451 -20.65 8.82 -4.72
CA ASP A 451 -20.88 9.32 -3.38
C ASP A 451 -20.79 8.18 -2.37
N LYS A 452 -19.97 8.34 -1.33
CA LYS A 452 -19.94 7.39 -0.21
C LYS A 452 -20.04 8.14 1.11
N ASN A 453 -21.01 7.74 1.91
CA ASN A 453 -21.22 8.25 3.25
C ASN A 453 -20.94 7.11 4.24
N ASP A 454 -20.01 7.33 5.15
CA ASP A 454 -19.56 6.34 6.13
C ASP A 454 -19.68 6.92 7.53
N TRP A 455 -20.41 6.24 8.39
CA TRP A 455 -20.58 6.57 9.79
C TRP A 455 -20.18 5.39 10.63
N SER A 456 -19.22 5.57 11.52
CA SER A 456 -18.83 4.50 12.43
C SER A 456 -18.75 5.01 13.87
N TRP A 457 -19.04 4.12 14.79
CA TRP A 457 -18.81 4.33 16.21
C TRP A 457 -18.27 3.07 16.82
N PHE A 458 -17.35 3.22 17.75
CA PHE A 458 -16.77 2.10 18.46
C PHE A 458 -16.63 2.39 19.96
N PHE A 459 -16.62 1.32 20.71
CA PHE A 459 -16.34 1.29 22.14
C PHE A 459 -15.33 0.21 22.43
N LYS A 460 -14.24 0.56 23.09
CA LYS A 460 -13.20 -0.36 23.55
C LYS A 460 -13.03 -0.26 25.05
N ALA A 461 -12.92 -1.37 25.73
CA ALA A 461 -12.64 -1.43 27.16
C ALA A 461 -11.58 -2.48 27.45
N ASN A 462 -10.52 -2.04 28.11
CA ASN A 462 -9.52 -2.91 28.73
C ASN A 462 -9.64 -2.81 30.24
N ARG A 463 -9.61 -3.93 30.93
CA ARG A 463 -9.58 -3.96 32.40
C ARG A 463 -8.54 -4.93 32.91
N LYS A 464 -7.67 -4.42 33.78
CA LYS A 464 -6.72 -5.22 34.53
C LYS A 464 -7.42 -5.83 35.74
N PHE A 465 -7.13 -7.08 36.03
CA PHE A 465 -7.63 -7.76 37.20
C PHE A 465 -6.58 -8.77 37.72
N GLY A 466 -6.59 -9.03 39.02
CA GLY A 466 -5.59 -9.88 39.66
C GLY A 466 -4.16 -9.43 39.37
N LYS A 467 -3.22 -10.38 39.37
CA LYS A 467 -1.80 -10.11 39.08
C LYS A 467 -1.51 -10.44 37.60
N GLY A 468 -1.48 -9.43 36.76
CA GLY A 468 -1.07 -9.55 35.33
C GLY A 468 -2.17 -9.89 34.33
N TRP A 469 -3.39 -10.15 34.77
CA TRP A 469 -4.52 -10.44 33.85
C TRP A 469 -5.17 -9.16 33.31
N ASN A 470 -5.61 -9.22 32.07
CA ASN A 470 -6.37 -8.17 31.41
C ASN A 470 -7.41 -8.79 30.50
N TRP A 471 -8.65 -8.30 30.51
CA TRP A 471 -9.63 -8.61 29.50
C TRP A 471 -9.88 -7.39 28.59
N PHE A 472 -10.26 -7.66 27.39
CA PHE A 472 -10.52 -6.71 26.32
C PHE A 472 -11.87 -6.98 25.69
N LEU A 473 -12.68 -5.93 25.55
CA LEU A 473 -13.90 -5.92 24.76
C LEU A 473 -13.82 -4.75 23.79
N ASP A 474 -14.28 -4.97 22.55
CA ASP A 474 -14.32 -3.98 21.50
C ASP A 474 -15.55 -4.23 20.63
N MET A 475 -16.33 -3.20 20.39
CA MET A 475 -17.50 -3.24 19.53
C MET A 475 -17.45 -2.05 18.58
N GLN A 476 -17.49 -2.33 17.27
CA GLN A 476 -17.66 -1.30 16.25
C GLN A 476 -19.00 -1.51 15.55
N MET A 477 -19.72 -0.44 15.32
CA MET A 477 -20.89 -0.42 14.43
C MET A 477 -20.59 0.57 13.29
N ARG A 478 -21.02 0.23 12.09
CA ARG A 478 -20.71 1.01 10.89
C ARG A 478 -21.90 1.02 9.96
N TYR A 479 -22.29 2.20 9.51
CA TYR A 479 -23.27 2.39 8.45
C TYR A 479 -22.59 3.00 7.23
N VAL A 480 -22.79 2.38 6.08
CA VAL A 480 -22.23 2.80 4.79
C VAL A 480 -23.36 2.93 3.79
N ASN A 481 -23.45 4.08 3.15
CA ASN A 481 -24.24 4.27 1.93
C ASN A 481 -23.27 4.57 0.79
N TYR A 482 -23.39 3.82 -0.31
CA TYR A 482 -22.59 3.98 -1.51
C TYR A 482 -23.49 4.15 -2.71
N GLN A 483 -23.28 5.21 -3.48
CA GLN A 483 -24.01 5.51 -4.70
C GLN A 483 -23.01 5.84 -5.81
N THR A 484 -23.27 5.34 -7.02
CA THR A 484 -22.54 5.75 -8.22
C THR A 484 -23.47 5.69 -9.42
N ASP A 485 -23.44 6.73 -10.24
CA ASP A 485 -24.26 6.87 -11.43
C ASP A 485 -23.48 7.50 -12.59
N GLY A 486 -24.00 7.35 -13.81
CA GLY A 486 -23.41 7.85 -15.04
C GLY A 486 -23.13 6.76 -16.06
N ILE A 487 -22.06 6.91 -16.83
CA ILE A 487 -21.63 5.94 -17.82
C ILE A 487 -20.23 5.42 -17.51
N ASN A 488 -20.08 4.09 -17.67
CA ASN A 488 -18.85 3.36 -17.45
C ASN A 488 -17.97 3.34 -18.72
N ASP A 489 -16.71 2.95 -18.60
CA ASP A 489 -15.80 2.70 -19.72
C ASP A 489 -15.91 1.28 -20.30
N HIS A 490 -16.87 0.50 -19.85
CA HIS A 490 -17.22 -0.78 -20.43
C HIS A 490 -18.22 -0.55 -21.59
N PHE A 491 -17.92 -1.14 -22.76
CA PHE A 491 -18.70 -1.00 -23.97
C PHE A 491 -19.29 -2.36 -24.38
N GLU A 492 -20.60 -2.39 -24.57
CA GLU A 492 -21.34 -3.55 -25.04
C GLU A 492 -21.83 -3.33 -26.46
N GLN A 493 -21.75 -4.37 -27.30
CA GLN A 493 -22.27 -4.33 -28.65
C GLN A 493 -23.79 -4.49 -28.63
N GLY A 494 -24.49 -3.47 -29.10
CA GLY A 494 -25.95 -3.52 -29.24
C GLY A 494 -26.42 -4.37 -30.42
N ALA A 495 -27.72 -4.60 -30.52
CA ALA A 495 -28.35 -5.32 -31.64
C ALA A 495 -28.16 -4.61 -33.02
N ASP A 496 -27.86 -3.31 -32.98
CA ASP A 496 -27.53 -2.49 -34.15
C ASP A 496 -26.06 -2.64 -34.61
N GLY A 497 -25.27 -3.48 -33.92
CA GLY A 497 -23.85 -3.70 -34.15
C GLY A 497 -22.93 -2.61 -33.60
N ASN A 498 -23.47 -1.52 -33.05
CA ASN A 498 -22.70 -0.43 -32.46
C ASN A 498 -22.35 -0.72 -30.99
N TYR A 499 -21.19 -0.27 -30.58
CA TYR A 499 -20.75 -0.31 -29.19
C TYR A 499 -21.25 0.91 -28.42
N LYS A 500 -21.85 0.68 -27.26
CA LYS A 500 -22.37 1.73 -26.37
C LYS A 500 -21.85 1.50 -24.95
N ASN A 501 -21.63 2.60 -24.22
CA ASN A 501 -21.26 2.53 -22.80
C ASN A 501 -22.33 1.82 -21.97
N GLN A 502 -21.87 1.05 -21.00
CA GLN A 502 -22.73 0.58 -19.95
C GLN A 502 -23.13 1.75 -19.04
N SER A 503 -24.42 1.86 -18.74
CA SER A 503 -24.92 2.78 -17.70
C SER A 503 -24.67 2.20 -16.32
N ILE A 504 -24.22 3.05 -15.40
CA ILE A 504 -24.09 2.73 -13.99
C ILE A 504 -25.24 3.40 -13.23
N ASN A 505 -25.87 2.65 -12.33
CA ASN A 505 -26.84 3.17 -11.37
C ASN A 505 -26.87 2.20 -10.17
N ILE A 506 -25.99 2.48 -9.19
CA ILE A 506 -25.77 1.65 -8.02
C ILE A 506 -26.09 2.48 -6.79
N ASN A 507 -26.91 1.93 -5.88
CA ASN A 507 -27.21 2.56 -4.60
C ASN A 507 -27.36 1.45 -3.55
N GLU A 508 -26.33 1.32 -2.71
CA GLU A 508 -26.21 0.25 -1.74
C GLU A 508 -26.08 0.80 -0.31
N ASN A 509 -26.69 0.09 0.63
CA ASN A 509 -26.66 0.44 2.04
C ASN A 509 -26.24 -0.76 2.87
N TYR A 510 -25.30 -0.54 3.79
CA TYR A 510 -24.79 -1.57 4.67
C TYR A 510 -24.82 -1.12 6.12
N PHE A 511 -25.19 -2.03 7.01
CA PHE A 511 -25.03 -1.85 8.44
C PHE A 511 -24.26 -3.04 9.01
N PHE A 512 -23.12 -2.76 9.62
CA PHE A 512 -22.22 -3.77 10.14
C PHE A 512 -22.05 -3.65 11.64
N VAL A 513 -21.91 -4.82 12.28
CA VAL A 513 -21.59 -4.96 13.71
C VAL A 513 -20.36 -5.86 13.82
N ASN A 514 -19.29 -5.34 14.40
CA ASN A 514 -17.97 -5.94 14.45
C ASN A 514 -17.52 -6.13 15.92
N PRO A 515 -18.00 -7.17 16.62
CA PRO A 515 -17.62 -7.47 18.00
C PRO A 515 -16.26 -8.15 18.08
N LYS A 516 -15.52 -7.84 19.17
CA LYS A 516 -14.23 -8.45 19.47
C LYS A 516 -14.06 -8.61 20.95
N ALA A 517 -13.44 -9.69 21.38
CA ALA A 517 -13.14 -9.96 22.78
C ALA A 517 -11.79 -10.67 22.91
N GLY A 518 -11.16 -10.54 24.05
CA GLY A 518 -9.93 -11.25 24.32
C GLY A 518 -9.51 -11.17 25.78
N ILE A 519 -8.56 -12.00 26.13
CA ILE A 519 -7.94 -12.07 27.42
C ILE A 519 -6.43 -12.14 27.26
N SER A 520 -5.70 -11.50 28.15
CA SER A 520 -4.25 -11.60 28.20
C SER A 520 -3.74 -11.71 29.63
N TYR A 521 -2.61 -12.37 29.77
CA TYR A 521 -1.81 -12.40 30.98
C TYR A 521 -0.42 -11.86 30.64
N ASP A 522 0.05 -10.89 31.43
CA ASP A 522 1.36 -10.25 31.21
C ASP A 522 2.02 -10.04 32.61
N ALA A 523 2.99 -10.88 32.92
CA ALA A 523 3.77 -10.80 34.15
C ALA A 523 5.12 -11.52 33.99
N ASN A 524 6.15 -11.01 34.69
CA ASN A 524 7.49 -11.59 34.76
C ASN A 524 8.13 -11.87 33.36
N GLY A 525 7.88 -11.00 32.40
CA GLY A 525 8.37 -11.16 31.03
C GLY A 525 7.56 -12.14 30.15
N HIS A 526 6.55 -12.80 30.71
CA HIS A 526 5.66 -13.70 29.99
C HIS A 526 4.36 -12.99 29.60
N LYS A 527 3.97 -13.05 28.34
CA LYS A 527 2.66 -12.62 27.87
C LYS A 527 1.98 -13.78 27.13
N VAL A 528 0.79 -14.15 27.60
CA VAL A 528 -0.11 -15.11 26.93
C VAL A 528 -1.38 -14.37 26.58
N TYR A 529 -1.97 -14.62 25.42
CA TYR A 529 -3.22 -14.01 25.03
C TYR A 529 -4.05 -14.92 24.13
N ALA A 530 -5.36 -14.70 24.15
CA ALA A 530 -6.31 -15.27 23.21
C ALA A 530 -7.37 -14.23 22.86
N SER A 531 -7.79 -14.22 21.61
CA SER A 531 -8.84 -13.31 21.11
C SER A 531 -9.73 -13.99 20.10
N ILE A 532 -10.94 -13.47 20.01
CA ILE A 532 -11.93 -13.76 18.98
C ILE A 532 -12.49 -12.44 18.45
N ALA A 533 -12.57 -12.31 17.15
CA ALA A 533 -13.04 -11.10 16.48
C ALA A 533 -13.92 -11.47 15.28
N TYR A 534 -14.95 -10.65 15.03
CA TYR A 534 -15.79 -10.76 13.86
C TYR A 534 -15.82 -9.42 13.14
N ALA A 535 -15.69 -9.43 11.82
CA ALA A 535 -15.71 -8.24 11.00
C ALA A 535 -16.48 -8.45 9.71
N ASN A 536 -17.05 -7.35 9.22
CA ASN A 536 -17.75 -7.27 7.94
C ASN A 536 -17.10 -6.20 7.08
N ARG A 537 -17.22 -6.36 5.75
CA ARG A 537 -16.69 -5.42 4.77
C ARG A 537 -17.62 -5.36 3.57
N GLU A 538 -17.93 -4.15 3.10
CA GLU A 538 -18.70 -3.90 1.88
C GLU A 538 -17.87 -4.22 0.63
N PRO A 539 -18.50 -4.43 -0.55
CA PRO A 539 -17.84 -4.51 -1.84
C PRO A 539 -17.13 -3.21 -2.22
N GLU A 540 -16.07 -3.33 -3.02
CA GLU A 540 -15.37 -2.22 -3.68
C GLU A 540 -16.14 -1.77 -4.93
N ARG A 541 -15.88 -0.53 -5.43
CA ARG A 541 -16.48 -0.02 -6.67
C ARG A 541 -16.32 -1.01 -7.83
N ASN A 542 -15.13 -1.49 -8.06
CA ASN A 542 -14.82 -2.39 -9.18
C ASN A 542 -15.50 -3.76 -9.05
N ASN A 543 -15.92 -4.18 -7.87
CA ASN A 543 -16.75 -5.38 -7.73
C ASN A 543 -18.14 -5.21 -8.37
N PHE A 544 -18.64 -4.00 -8.52
CA PHE A 544 -19.90 -3.70 -9.21
C PHE A 544 -19.66 -3.37 -10.70
N THR A 545 -18.61 -2.60 -11.02
CA THR A 545 -18.43 -2.03 -12.36
C THR A 545 -17.66 -2.94 -13.31
N ASP A 546 -16.72 -3.75 -12.82
CA ASP A 546 -15.81 -4.54 -13.64
C ASP A 546 -16.12 -6.05 -13.64
N ASN A 547 -16.92 -6.53 -12.66
CA ASN A 547 -17.28 -7.94 -12.53
C ASN A 547 -18.60 -8.33 -13.23
N ILE A 548 -18.83 -7.83 -14.40
CA ILE A 548 -20.04 -8.11 -15.18
C ILE A 548 -20.10 -9.61 -15.49
N GLY A 549 -21.29 -10.21 -15.26
CA GLY A 549 -21.52 -11.63 -15.46
C GLY A 549 -21.34 -12.51 -14.21
N TYR A 550 -20.79 -11.99 -13.13
CA TYR A 550 -20.66 -12.74 -11.87
C TYR A 550 -21.80 -12.49 -10.86
N GLY A 551 -22.78 -11.65 -11.21
CA GLY A 551 -23.91 -11.28 -10.36
C GLY A 551 -23.55 -10.14 -9.38
N ASN A 552 -24.54 -9.74 -8.55
CA ASN A 552 -24.33 -8.67 -7.57
C ASN A 552 -23.36 -9.11 -6.48
N PRO A 553 -22.37 -8.29 -6.13
CA PRO A 553 -21.42 -8.60 -5.08
C PRO A 553 -22.07 -8.60 -3.70
N SER A 554 -21.63 -9.50 -2.84
CA SER A 554 -22.08 -9.60 -1.44
C SER A 554 -21.00 -9.14 -0.48
N PRO A 555 -21.35 -8.56 0.68
CA PRO A 555 -20.37 -8.22 1.71
C PRO A 555 -19.55 -9.42 2.17
N GLU A 556 -18.28 -9.21 2.43
CA GLU A 556 -17.40 -10.20 3.07
C GLU A 556 -17.62 -10.25 4.57
N ARG A 557 -17.42 -11.42 5.15
CA ARG A 557 -17.47 -11.65 6.61
C ARG A 557 -16.25 -12.45 7.03
N LEU A 558 -15.69 -12.11 8.18
CA LEU A 558 -14.51 -12.76 8.73
C LEU A 558 -14.69 -13.04 10.20
N LEU A 559 -14.47 -14.29 10.59
CA LEU A 559 -14.22 -14.71 11.98
C LEU A 559 -12.73 -14.96 12.13
N ASP A 560 -12.09 -14.27 13.08
CA ASP A 560 -10.67 -14.39 13.40
C ASP A 560 -10.49 -14.85 14.83
N ILE A 561 -9.76 -15.93 15.01
CA ILE A 561 -9.40 -16.50 16.33
C ILE A 561 -7.89 -16.52 16.41
N GLU A 562 -7.34 -15.87 17.43
CA GLU A 562 -5.91 -15.82 17.65
C GLU A 562 -5.54 -16.31 19.05
N TRP A 563 -4.35 -16.90 19.15
CA TRP A 563 -3.71 -17.27 20.40
C TRP A 563 -2.21 -17.03 20.28
N GLY A 564 -1.62 -16.39 21.30
CA GLY A 564 -0.20 -16.07 21.28
C GLY A 564 0.48 -16.23 22.62
N TYR A 565 1.78 -16.49 22.56
CA TYR A 565 2.71 -16.48 23.68
C TYR A 565 3.95 -15.67 23.30
N GLN A 566 4.39 -14.82 24.20
CA GLN A 566 5.61 -14.04 24.07
C GLN A 566 6.39 -14.10 25.40
N TYR A 567 7.69 -14.21 25.28
CA TYR A 567 8.61 -14.08 26.39
C TYR A 567 9.61 -12.95 26.10
N GLN A 568 9.81 -12.09 27.10
CA GLN A 568 10.79 -11.01 27.08
C GLN A 568 11.76 -11.17 28.23
N GLY A 569 12.96 -11.64 27.94
CA GLY A 569 14.09 -11.69 28.87
C GLY A 569 14.90 -10.40 28.84
N GLU A 570 16.05 -10.38 29.53
CA GLU A 570 16.95 -9.21 29.57
C GLU A 570 17.60 -8.94 28.23
N ASN A 571 18.12 -9.97 27.56
CA ASN A 571 18.86 -9.85 26.30
C ASN A 571 18.33 -10.76 25.19
N TRP A 572 17.17 -11.40 25.36
CA TRP A 572 16.52 -12.20 24.32
C TRP A 572 15.00 -12.14 24.44
N PHE A 573 14.32 -12.33 23.34
CA PHE A 573 12.89 -12.53 23.30
C PHE A 573 12.52 -13.68 22.36
N ALA A 574 11.37 -14.27 22.60
CA ALA A 574 10.76 -15.22 21.67
C ALA A 574 9.24 -15.10 21.72
N GLY A 575 8.62 -15.34 20.60
CA GLY A 575 7.16 -15.25 20.49
C GLY A 575 6.59 -16.17 19.44
N VAL A 576 5.37 -16.61 19.65
CA VAL A 576 4.55 -17.33 18.68
C VAL A 576 3.13 -16.79 18.74
N ASN A 577 2.54 -16.61 17.54
CA ASN A 577 1.13 -16.28 17.37
C ASN A 577 0.51 -17.30 16.40
N PHE A 578 -0.58 -17.94 16.80
CA PHE A 578 -1.41 -18.77 15.93
C PHE A 578 -2.68 -18.01 15.58
N TYR A 579 -3.12 -18.14 14.32
CA TYR A 579 -4.36 -17.53 13.87
C TYR A 579 -5.18 -18.50 13.01
N TYR A 580 -6.49 -18.36 13.10
CA TYR A 580 -7.46 -19.02 12.22
C TYR A 580 -8.50 -17.99 11.77
N MET A 581 -8.46 -17.66 10.48
CA MET A 581 -9.31 -16.65 9.84
C MET A 581 -10.28 -17.36 8.89
N LYS A 582 -11.56 -17.44 9.27
CA LYS A 582 -12.64 -18.06 8.50
C LYS A 582 -13.43 -17.00 7.78
N TYR A 583 -13.46 -17.08 6.44
CA TYR A 583 -14.18 -16.15 5.58
C TYR A 583 -15.47 -16.73 5.05
N VAL A 584 -16.47 -15.88 4.92
CA VAL A 584 -17.72 -16.14 4.19
C VAL A 584 -17.87 -15.03 3.14
N ASN A 585 -18.16 -15.43 1.92
CA ASN A 585 -18.25 -14.55 0.75
C ASN A 585 -16.96 -13.74 0.50
N GLN A 586 -15.80 -14.34 0.71
CA GLN A 586 -14.51 -13.68 0.43
C GLN A 586 -14.42 -13.34 -1.05
N PHE A 587 -14.04 -12.10 -1.37
CA PHE A 587 -13.60 -11.75 -2.72
C PHE A 587 -12.24 -12.39 -2.99
N VAL A 588 -12.19 -13.20 -4.02
CA VAL A 588 -10.94 -13.83 -4.48
C VAL A 588 -10.74 -13.54 -5.96
N MET A 589 -9.48 -13.45 -6.36
CA MET A 589 -9.10 -13.16 -7.74
C MET A 589 -9.68 -14.22 -8.68
N THR A 590 -10.26 -13.76 -9.79
CA THR A 590 -10.71 -14.62 -10.88
C THR A 590 -9.54 -15.17 -11.70
N GLY A 591 -8.38 -14.51 -11.64
CA GLY A 591 -7.23 -14.70 -12.50
C GLY A 591 -7.14 -13.67 -13.61
N GLU A 592 -8.21 -12.93 -13.85
CA GLU A 592 -8.29 -11.86 -14.86
C GLU A 592 -7.91 -10.51 -14.27
N LYS A 593 -7.54 -9.58 -15.14
CA LYS A 593 -7.29 -8.18 -14.79
C LYS A 593 -8.22 -7.24 -15.54
N SER A 594 -8.53 -6.12 -14.91
CA SER A 594 -9.16 -4.98 -15.56
C SER A 594 -8.21 -4.34 -16.59
N ASP A 595 -8.71 -3.42 -17.39
CA ASP A 595 -7.93 -2.66 -18.38
C ASP A 595 -6.75 -1.85 -17.79
N ILE A 596 -6.73 -1.65 -16.47
CA ILE A 596 -5.68 -0.93 -15.72
C ILE A 596 -4.80 -1.83 -14.87
N GLY A 597 -4.86 -3.13 -15.11
CA GLY A 597 -4.04 -4.11 -14.40
C GLY A 597 -4.51 -4.48 -13.00
N GLU A 598 -5.69 -4.02 -12.54
CA GLU A 598 -6.26 -4.46 -11.27
C GLU A 598 -6.84 -5.87 -11.38
N ALA A 599 -6.69 -6.64 -10.32
CA ALA A 599 -7.20 -8.00 -10.30
C ALA A 599 -8.72 -8.03 -10.14
N LEU A 600 -9.43 -8.61 -11.09
CA LEU A 600 -10.86 -8.86 -10.99
C LEU A 600 -11.12 -9.91 -9.90
N THR A 601 -12.19 -9.70 -9.12
CA THR A 601 -12.51 -10.56 -7.98
C THR A 601 -13.99 -10.94 -7.97
N ARG A 602 -14.29 -12.08 -7.36
CA ARG A 602 -15.66 -12.53 -7.09
C ARG A 602 -15.80 -13.15 -5.71
N ASN A 603 -17.03 -13.20 -5.17
CA ASN A 603 -17.30 -13.82 -3.89
C ASN A 603 -17.18 -15.36 -3.94
N ILE A 604 -16.48 -15.92 -2.97
CA ILE A 604 -16.44 -17.36 -2.68
C ILE A 604 -17.04 -17.61 -1.30
N LYS A 605 -18.00 -18.53 -1.23
CA LYS A 605 -18.78 -18.78 -0.01
C LYS A 605 -17.94 -19.27 1.16
N ASP A 606 -16.87 -20.03 0.89
CA ASP A 606 -16.11 -20.72 1.93
C ASP A 606 -14.61 -20.69 1.66
N SER A 607 -13.87 -20.06 2.57
CA SER A 607 -12.41 -20.04 2.56
C SER A 607 -11.84 -19.85 3.97
N TYR A 608 -10.57 -20.19 4.16
CA TYR A 608 -9.88 -19.92 5.43
C TYR A 608 -8.40 -19.63 5.21
N ARG A 609 -7.83 -18.94 6.21
CA ARG A 609 -6.40 -18.77 6.40
C ARG A 609 -6.03 -19.25 7.79
N LEU A 610 -5.04 -20.11 7.87
CA LEU A 610 -4.52 -20.68 9.13
C LEU A 610 -3.01 -20.51 9.12
N GLY A 611 -2.42 -20.08 10.23
CA GLY A 611 -0.97 -19.96 10.30
C GLY A 611 -0.41 -19.78 11.69
N ALA A 612 0.93 -19.87 11.72
CA ALA A 612 1.77 -19.59 12.86
C ALA A 612 2.81 -18.55 12.50
N GLU A 613 2.96 -17.53 13.33
CA GLU A 613 3.96 -16.47 13.21
C GLU A 613 4.92 -16.61 14.40
N LEU A 614 6.18 -16.82 14.09
CA LEU A 614 7.26 -16.98 15.06
C LEU A 614 8.15 -15.75 15.03
N SER A 615 8.66 -15.32 16.16
CA SER A 615 9.68 -14.27 16.26
C SER A 615 10.65 -14.59 17.39
N ALA A 616 11.91 -14.31 17.18
CA ALA A 616 12.94 -14.44 18.22
C ALA A 616 14.05 -13.42 17.97
N GLY A 617 14.65 -12.95 19.05
CA GLY A 617 15.80 -12.07 19.00
C GLY A 617 16.71 -12.29 20.20
N TRP A 618 18.00 -12.06 19.96
CA TRP A 618 19.05 -12.22 20.94
C TRP A 618 20.12 -11.13 20.77
N SER A 619 20.41 -10.43 21.85
CA SER A 619 21.46 -9.42 21.92
C SER A 619 22.58 -9.88 22.85
N PRO A 620 23.49 -10.77 22.37
CA PRO A 620 24.55 -11.35 23.20
C PRO A 620 25.54 -10.29 23.70
N LEU A 621 25.68 -9.20 22.96
CA LEU A 621 26.61 -8.11 23.24
C LEU A 621 25.89 -6.77 23.04
N SER A 622 26.34 -5.75 23.72
CA SER A 622 25.75 -4.39 23.60
C SER A 622 25.83 -3.78 22.19
N TRP A 623 26.66 -4.34 21.33
CA TRP A 623 26.87 -3.88 19.94
C TRP A 623 26.36 -4.85 18.87
N LEU A 624 25.83 -6.04 19.28
CA LEU A 624 25.37 -7.08 18.36
C LEU A 624 23.97 -7.56 18.74
N SER A 625 23.05 -7.52 17.77
CA SER A 625 21.73 -8.14 17.87
C SER A 625 21.48 -9.07 16.68
N VAL A 626 20.87 -10.20 16.92
CA VAL A 626 20.42 -11.16 15.91
C VAL A 626 18.93 -11.39 16.12
N GLU A 627 18.14 -11.20 15.06
CA GLU A 627 16.69 -11.37 15.12
C GLU A 627 16.20 -12.19 13.94
N GLY A 628 15.09 -12.86 14.10
CA GLY A 628 14.44 -13.56 13.02
C GLY A 628 12.95 -13.72 13.26
N ASN A 629 12.23 -13.82 12.14
CA ASN A 629 10.82 -14.17 12.18
C ASN A 629 10.45 -15.11 11.03
N ALA A 630 9.37 -15.84 11.24
CA ALA A 630 8.81 -16.78 10.30
C ALA A 630 7.30 -16.73 10.34
N ALA A 631 6.66 -16.63 9.18
CA ALA A 631 5.23 -16.85 9.02
C ALA A 631 5.01 -18.11 8.19
N LEU A 632 4.37 -19.11 8.79
CA LEU A 632 4.00 -20.36 8.15
C LEU A 632 2.49 -20.41 8.03
N SER A 633 1.94 -20.65 6.83
CA SER A 633 0.50 -20.56 6.62
C SER A 633 -0.05 -21.59 5.64
N ARG A 634 -1.33 -21.89 5.81
CA ARG A 634 -2.16 -22.67 4.90
C ARG A 634 -3.44 -21.89 4.61
N ASN A 635 -3.63 -21.53 3.34
CA ASN A 635 -4.71 -20.67 2.89
C ASN A 635 -5.51 -21.41 1.82
N ARG A 636 -6.81 -21.67 2.06
CA ARG A 636 -7.60 -22.57 1.20
C ARG A 636 -8.95 -21.97 0.82
N LEU A 637 -9.32 -22.21 -0.44
CA LEU A 637 -10.68 -22.07 -0.95
C LEU A 637 -11.34 -23.44 -0.99
N HIS A 638 -12.66 -23.46 -0.82
CA HIS A 638 -13.48 -24.65 -1.01
C HIS A 638 -14.51 -24.44 -2.11
N ASN A 639 -14.71 -25.49 -2.93
CA ASN A 639 -15.67 -25.51 -4.02
C ASN A 639 -15.53 -24.32 -5.00
N PHE A 640 -14.28 -24.00 -5.33
CA PHE A 640 -13.98 -22.96 -6.31
C PHE A 640 -14.36 -23.44 -7.70
N LYS A 641 -15.12 -22.61 -8.43
CA LYS A 641 -15.50 -22.85 -9.82
C LYS A 641 -14.88 -21.79 -10.70
N GLU A 642 -14.27 -22.21 -11.78
CA GLU A 642 -13.63 -21.38 -12.78
C GLU A 642 -14.25 -21.64 -14.15
N CYS A 643 -14.54 -20.59 -14.90
CA CYS A 643 -14.94 -20.66 -16.29
C CYS A 643 -13.76 -20.20 -17.15
N VAL A 644 -13.32 -21.05 -18.07
CA VAL A 644 -12.21 -20.77 -18.98
C VAL A 644 -12.75 -20.79 -20.41
N GLU A 645 -12.45 -19.75 -21.19
CA GLU A 645 -12.79 -19.69 -22.61
C GLU A 645 -12.22 -20.89 -23.36
N SER A 646 -12.88 -21.29 -24.46
CA SER A 646 -12.40 -22.36 -25.33
C SER A 646 -12.55 -21.94 -26.79
N TRP A 647 -11.45 -22.04 -27.54
CA TRP A 647 -11.49 -21.87 -28.98
C TRP A 647 -12.03 -23.12 -29.69
N ASP A 648 -12.13 -24.24 -28.98
CA ASP A 648 -12.69 -25.49 -29.48
C ASP A 648 -14.23 -25.53 -29.42
N GLY A 649 -14.87 -24.53 -28.80
CA GLY A 649 -16.33 -24.48 -28.62
C GLY A 649 -16.78 -23.76 -27.36
N ALA A 650 -17.70 -24.36 -26.60
CA ALA A 650 -18.22 -23.76 -25.38
C ALA A 650 -17.15 -23.62 -24.29
N ALA A 651 -17.24 -22.58 -23.46
CA ALA A 651 -16.36 -22.36 -22.31
C ALA A 651 -16.37 -23.57 -21.35
N VAL A 652 -15.21 -23.89 -20.81
CA VAL A 652 -14.99 -25.06 -19.94
C VAL A 652 -15.11 -24.64 -18.47
N TRP A 653 -15.96 -25.35 -17.73
CA TRP A 653 -16.12 -25.15 -16.30
C TRP A 653 -15.28 -26.16 -15.51
N ASN A 654 -14.32 -25.66 -14.74
CA ASN A 654 -13.50 -26.43 -13.82
C ASN A 654 -14.01 -26.27 -12.39
N THR A 655 -13.98 -27.34 -11.60
CA THR A 655 -14.38 -27.29 -10.18
C THR A 655 -13.26 -27.87 -9.32
N TYR A 656 -12.80 -27.07 -8.36
CA TYR A 656 -11.77 -27.42 -7.40
C TYR A 656 -12.40 -27.61 -6.02
N LYS A 657 -12.40 -28.84 -5.49
CA LYS A 657 -12.94 -29.13 -4.15
C LYS A 657 -12.22 -28.32 -3.06
N SER A 658 -10.93 -28.19 -3.18
CA SER A 658 -10.10 -27.36 -2.31
C SER A 658 -8.85 -26.94 -3.06
N SER A 659 -8.53 -25.66 -3.04
CA SER A 659 -7.32 -25.11 -3.67
C SER A 659 -6.69 -24.00 -2.81
N THR A 660 -5.42 -23.70 -3.05
CA THR A 660 -4.70 -22.61 -2.37
C THR A 660 -5.16 -21.26 -2.91
N ILE A 661 -5.39 -20.31 -2.02
CA ILE A 661 -5.70 -18.92 -2.39
C ILE A 661 -4.48 -18.31 -3.10
N ALA A 662 -4.69 -17.66 -4.23
CA ALA A 662 -3.65 -16.97 -4.97
C ALA A 662 -2.85 -15.99 -4.08
N PHE A 663 -1.56 -15.80 -4.39
CA PHE A 663 -0.64 -14.91 -3.68
C PHE A 663 -0.56 -15.16 -2.16
N SER A 664 -0.68 -16.41 -1.77
CA SER A 664 -0.61 -16.83 -0.37
C SER A 664 0.53 -17.83 -0.20
N PRO A 665 1.79 -17.37 -0.07
CA PRO A 665 2.93 -18.27 0.15
C PRO A 665 2.76 -19.04 1.46
N SER A 666 3.22 -20.28 1.50
CA SER A 666 3.15 -21.10 2.70
C SER A 666 4.20 -20.73 3.75
N ALA A 667 5.26 -20.03 3.35
CA ALA A 667 6.33 -19.58 4.25
C ALA A 667 6.89 -18.23 3.82
N ILE A 668 7.05 -17.33 4.78
CA ILE A 668 7.80 -16.07 4.67
C ILE A 668 8.76 -16.03 5.86
N LEU A 669 10.06 -15.88 5.60
CA LEU A 669 11.09 -15.86 6.63
C LEU A 669 11.90 -14.58 6.52
N ASN A 670 12.25 -13.99 7.65
CA ASN A 670 13.17 -12.86 7.75
C ASN A 670 14.24 -13.14 8.80
N GLY A 671 15.47 -12.80 8.49
CA GLY A 671 16.60 -12.86 9.43
C GLY A 671 17.37 -11.53 9.39
N PHE A 672 17.75 -11.05 10.57
CA PHE A 672 18.46 -9.78 10.75
C PHE A 672 19.71 -9.98 11.60
N VAL A 673 20.78 -9.29 11.25
CA VAL A 673 21.96 -9.10 12.09
C VAL A 673 22.23 -7.61 12.15
N ASP A 674 22.21 -7.04 13.33
CA ASP A 674 22.47 -5.62 13.57
C ASP A 674 23.76 -5.46 14.38
N VAL A 675 24.68 -4.66 13.86
CA VAL A 675 25.95 -4.35 14.50
C VAL A 675 26.02 -2.83 14.68
N HIS A 676 26.29 -2.36 15.90
CA HIS A 676 26.40 -0.93 16.17
C HIS A 676 27.43 -0.61 17.25
N PHE A 677 28.30 0.33 16.97
CA PHE A 677 29.31 0.84 17.92
C PHE A 677 29.82 2.21 17.48
N ALA A 678 30.14 3.07 18.43
CA ALA A 678 30.84 4.36 18.20
C ALA A 678 30.30 5.19 17.02
N GLY A 679 28.97 5.27 16.86
CA GLY A 679 28.32 6.00 15.76
C GLY A 679 28.15 5.20 14.47
N PHE A 680 28.79 4.04 14.33
CA PHE A 680 28.58 3.11 13.24
C PHE A 680 27.39 2.19 13.53
N ARG A 681 26.60 1.91 12.48
CA ARG A 681 25.57 0.85 12.50
C ARG A 681 25.50 0.19 11.14
N ALA A 682 25.40 -1.12 11.14
CA ALA A 682 25.11 -1.91 9.96
C ALA A 682 24.04 -2.98 10.26
N THR A 683 23.08 -3.11 9.36
CA THR A 683 22.03 -4.13 9.46
C THR A 683 22.04 -5.00 8.21
N TRP A 684 22.26 -6.29 8.39
CA TRP A 684 22.05 -7.32 7.38
C TRP A 684 20.61 -7.83 7.49
N HIS A 685 19.89 -7.90 6.38
CA HIS A 685 18.53 -8.44 6.32
C HIS A 685 18.41 -9.44 5.17
N THR A 686 18.05 -10.67 5.48
CA THR A 686 17.71 -11.70 4.49
C THR A 686 16.24 -12.06 4.60
N ASN A 687 15.55 -12.02 3.46
CA ASN A 687 14.16 -12.43 3.31
C ASN A 687 14.07 -13.67 2.42
N PHE A 688 13.17 -14.60 2.76
CA PHE A 688 12.79 -15.75 1.94
C PHE A 688 11.28 -15.82 1.80
N VAL A 689 10.81 -16.05 0.59
CA VAL A 689 9.39 -16.27 0.27
C VAL A 689 9.24 -17.55 -0.50
N SER A 690 8.37 -18.45 -0.03
CA SER A 690 8.08 -19.71 -0.71
C SER A 690 7.29 -19.50 -2.01
N LYS A 691 7.15 -20.55 -2.81
CA LYS A 691 6.35 -20.58 -4.04
C LYS A 691 4.95 -19.97 -3.81
N GLN A 692 4.46 -19.19 -4.78
CA GLN A 692 3.13 -18.61 -4.80
C GLN A 692 2.39 -19.00 -6.07
N TYR A 693 1.09 -19.26 -6.00
CA TYR A 693 0.25 -19.42 -7.18
C TYR A 693 -0.30 -18.07 -7.62
N LEU A 694 -0.40 -17.84 -8.94
CA LEU A 694 -0.91 -16.60 -9.51
C LEU A 694 -2.44 -16.59 -9.64
N ASP A 695 -3.04 -17.78 -9.58
CA ASP A 695 -4.48 -17.99 -9.57
C ASP A 695 -4.89 -19.01 -8.49
N ASN A 696 -6.18 -19.30 -8.41
CA ASN A 696 -6.73 -20.19 -7.41
C ASN A 696 -6.79 -21.68 -7.84
N THR A 697 -6.03 -22.10 -8.85
CA THR A 697 -6.08 -23.45 -9.43
C THR A 697 -4.96 -24.36 -8.98
N GLU A 698 -3.95 -23.85 -8.26
CA GLU A 698 -2.73 -24.56 -7.87
C GLU A 698 -1.89 -25.06 -9.06
N SER A 699 -2.01 -24.41 -10.22
CA SER A 699 -1.20 -24.76 -11.39
C SER A 699 0.27 -24.36 -11.19
N SER A 700 1.20 -25.28 -11.47
CA SER A 700 2.63 -24.99 -11.44
C SER A 700 3.06 -24.05 -12.57
N ASP A 701 2.35 -24.08 -13.70
CA ASP A 701 2.66 -23.22 -14.86
C ASP A 701 2.23 -21.77 -14.61
N ARG A 702 1.31 -21.56 -13.68
CA ARG A 702 0.79 -20.25 -13.25
C ARG A 702 1.22 -19.97 -11.81
N SER A 703 2.53 -19.92 -11.60
CA SER A 703 3.10 -19.73 -10.28
C SER A 703 4.41 -18.93 -10.31
N LEU A 704 4.71 -18.32 -9.19
CA LEU A 704 6.00 -17.68 -8.89
C LEU A 704 6.88 -18.69 -8.16
N PRO A 705 8.12 -18.92 -8.60
CA PRO A 705 9.08 -19.73 -7.84
C PRO A 705 9.40 -19.08 -6.49
N CYS A 706 9.93 -19.87 -5.55
CA CYS A 706 10.46 -19.31 -4.32
C CYS A 706 11.66 -18.40 -4.61
N TYR A 707 11.84 -17.39 -3.79
CA TYR A 707 12.99 -16.50 -3.88
C TYR A 707 13.54 -16.13 -2.51
N SER A 708 14.78 -15.70 -2.48
CA SER A 708 15.37 -15.03 -1.32
C SER A 708 16.18 -13.84 -1.80
N GLN A 709 16.17 -12.78 -1.01
CA GLN A 709 17.00 -11.60 -1.22
C GLN A 709 17.68 -11.20 0.07
N THR A 710 18.84 -10.54 -0.06
CA THR A 710 19.59 -10.03 1.06
C THR A 710 19.94 -8.58 0.82
N ASN A 711 19.68 -7.75 1.82
CA ASN A 711 19.96 -6.32 1.82
C ASN A 711 20.92 -5.99 2.97
N VAL A 712 21.75 -4.98 2.78
CA VAL A 712 22.63 -4.43 3.81
C VAL A 712 22.43 -2.92 3.88
N ASN A 713 22.09 -2.42 5.06
CA ASN A 713 22.07 -1.00 5.34
C ASN A 713 23.25 -0.68 6.27
N ALA A 714 24.04 0.34 5.97
CA ALA A 714 25.13 0.81 6.82
C ALA A 714 25.02 2.31 7.03
N SER A 715 25.38 2.80 8.20
CA SER A 715 25.39 4.22 8.50
C SER A 715 26.48 4.58 9.49
N TYR A 716 26.95 5.82 9.40
CA TYR A 716 27.87 6.40 10.38
C TYR A 716 27.40 7.81 10.77
N THR A 717 27.30 8.05 12.08
CA THR A 717 26.87 9.33 12.65
C THR A 717 28.06 10.06 13.29
N PHE A 718 28.42 11.20 12.72
CA PHE A 718 29.39 12.12 13.30
C PHE A 718 28.65 13.12 14.20
N ASN A 719 29.04 13.19 15.47
CA ASN A 719 28.50 14.15 16.42
C ASN A 719 29.53 15.22 16.69
N PHE A 720 29.15 16.51 16.60
CA PHE A 720 30.04 17.64 16.83
C PHE A 720 29.81 18.24 18.21
N ALA A 721 30.81 18.16 19.08
CA ALA A 721 30.79 18.76 20.41
C ALA A 721 30.77 20.30 20.36
N LYS A 722 31.46 20.92 19.39
CA LYS A 722 31.38 22.34 19.08
C LYS A 722 30.64 22.53 17.79
N ARG A 723 29.55 23.30 17.80
CA ARG A 723 28.75 23.61 16.63
C ARG A 723 29.57 24.47 15.65
N MET A 724 29.87 23.95 14.48
CA MET A 724 30.44 24.71 13.39
C MET A 724 29.27 25.16 12.49
N LEU A 725 29.01 26.46 12.41
CA LEU A 725 27.85 27.02 11.68
C LEU A 725 26.48 26.43 12.10
N GLY A 726 26.32 26.04 13.39
CA GLY A 726 25.08 25.43 13.90
C GLY A 726 24.97 23.93 13.69
N LEU A 727 25.84 23.30 12.89
CA LEU A 727 25.84 21.88 12.57
C LEU A 727 26.09 21.02 13.83
N LYS A 728 25.17 20.10 14.12
CA LYS A 728 25.23 19.18 15.28
C LYS A 728 25.68 17.79 14.86
N GLN A 729 25.18 17.30 13.72
CA GLN A 729 25.44 15.94 13.25
C GLN A 729 25.57 15.89 11.72
N ILE A 730 26.41 14.98 11.24
CA ILE A 730 26.38 14.47 9.87
C ILE A 730 26.12 12.97 9.95
N VAL A 731 25.10 12.50 9.22
CA VAL A 731 24.83 11.08 9.07
C VAL A 731 25.14 10.68 7.63
N LEU A 732 26.08 9.75 7.47
CA LEU A 732 26.34 9.09 6.19
C LEU A 732 25.61 7.76 6.18
N GLY A 733 24.85 7.46 5.15
CA GLY A 733 24.11 6.22 4.96
C GLY A 733 24.47 5.55 3.63
N ALA A 734 24.42 4.24 3.60
CA ALA A 734 24.54 3.44 2.39
C ALA A 734 23.57 2.26 2.46
N ASP A 735 22.77 2.10 1.43
CA ASP A 735 21.85 0.97 1.25
C ASP A 735 22.33 0.12 0.08
N PHE A 736 22.50 -1.18 0.31
CA PHE A 736 22.83 -2.18 -0.70
C PHE A 736 21.70 -3.18 -0.75
N ASN A 737 20.94 -3.20 -1.83
CA ASN A 737 19.81 -4.07 -2.01
C ASN A 737 20.18 -5.24 -2.92
N ASN A 738 19.61 -6.41 -2.62
CA ASN A 738 19.81 -7.64 -3.39
C ASN A 738 21.31 -7.90 -3.69
N ILE A 739 22.14 -7.94 -2.63
CA ILE A 739 23.60 -8.01 -2.75
C ILE A 739 24.13 -9.23 -3.52
N PHE A 740 23.31 -10.30 -3.64
CA PHE A 740 23.63 -11.48 -4.42
C PHE A 740 23.15 -11.42 -5.87
N ASN A 741 22.63 -10.26 -6.31
CA ASN A 741 22.15 -9.99 -7.68
C ASN A 741 21.18 -11.06 -8.20
N ARG A 742 20.19 -11.46 -7.38
CA ARG A 742 19.19 -12.45 -7.76
C ARG A 742 18.17 -11.85 -8.74
N HIS A 743 17.91 -12.56 -9.84
CA HIS A 743 16.85 -12.21 -10.79
C HIS A 743 15.58 -12.97 -10.40
N TYR A 744 14.58 -12.26 -9.86
CA TYR A 744 13.34 -12.83 -9.37
C TYR A 744 12.16 -11.89 -9.60
N ALA A 745 10.97 -12.47 -9.65
CA ALA A 745 9.71 -11.74 -9.62
C ALA A 745 9.04 -11.91 -8.26
N ALA A 746 8.61 -10.82 -7.67
CA ALA A 746 7.93 -10.83 -6.37
C ALA A 746 6.41 -10.96 -6.50
N SER A 747 5.87 -10.65 -7.68
CA SER A 747 4.46 -10.78 -8.04
C SER A 747 4.32 -11.15 -9.51
N GLY A 748 3.10 -11.32 -9.97
CA GLY A 748 2.74 -11.61 -11.36
C GLY A 748 1.26 -11.85 -11.48
N TYR A 749 0.78 -12.23 -12.64
CA TYR A 749 -0.63 -12.57 -12.87
C TYR A 749 -0.83 -13.38 -14.13
N VAL A 750 -2.03 -13.96 -14.27
CA VAL A 750 -2.52 -14.58 -15.50
C VAL A 750 -3.36 -13.54 -16.24
N TYR A 751 -2.90 -13.12 -17.40
CA TYR A 751 -3.58 -12.07 -18.18
C TYR A 751 -4.75 -12.66 -18.96
N TYR A 752 -4.54 -13.81 -19.63
CA TYR A 752 -5.55 -14.52 -20.41
C TYR A 752 -5.33 -16.03 -20.28
N ASP A 753 -6.41 -16.79 -20.31
CA ASP A 753 -6.40 -18.22 -20.11
C ASP A 753 -7.49 -18.87 -20.97
N TRP A 754 -7.12 -19.86 -21.80
CA TRP A 754 -8.05 -20.46 -22.77
C TRP A 754 -7.69 -21.90 -23.09
N TYR A 755 -8.67 -22.66 -23.58
CA TYR A 755 -8.45 -23.96 -24.19
C TYR A 755 -8.35 -23.82 -25.71
N ASN A 756 -7.40 -24.52 -26.31
CA ASN A 756 -7.25 -24.70 -27.76
C ASN A 756 -6.74 -26.11 -28.03
N GLN A 757 -7.42 -26.87 -28.90
CA GLN A 757 -7.16 -28.30 -29.21
C GLN A 757 -7.08 -29.16 -27.93
N GLY A 758 -8.02 -28.93 -27.00
CA GLY A 758 -8.09 -29.62 -25.70
C GLY A 758 -6.96 -29.28 -24.73
N LYS A 759 -6.04 -28.37 -25.08
CA LYS A 759 -4.92 -27.95 -24.25
C LYS A 759 -5.22 -26.58 -23.63
N ARG A 760 -4.99 -26.42 -22.33
CA ARG A 760 -5.06 -25.13 -21.65
C ARG A 760 -3.79 -24.32 -21.92
N ASN A 761 -3.95 -23.10 -22.36
CA ASN A 761 -2.89 -22.12 -22.58
C ASN A 761 -3.11 -20.93 -21.65
N SER A 762 -2.05 -20.25 -21.28
CA SER A 762 -2.13 -19.09 -20.38
C SER A 762 -1.05 -18.08 -20.75
N THR A 763 -1.42 -16.80 -20.76
CA THR A 763 -0.47 -15.70 -20.79
C THR A 763 -0.13 -15.32 -19.35
N VAL A 764 1.08 -15.61 -18.94
CA VAL A 764 1.59 -15.32 -17.59
C VAL A 764 2.55 -14.15 -17.66
N ALA A 765 2.36 -13.16 -16.80
CA ALA A 765 3.26 -12.03 -16.68
C ALA A 765 3.83 -11.95 -15.26
N TYR A 766 5.06 -11.47 -15.15
CA TYR A 766 5.81 -11.38 -13.91
C TYR A 766 6.15 -9.93 -13.59
N ILE A 767 6.09 -9.57 -12.31
CA ILE A 767 6.52 -8.26 -11.80
C ILE A 767 7.89 -8.46 -11.14
N PRO A 768 9.00 -8.17 -11.84
CA PRO A 768 10.33 -8.43 -11.34
C PRO A 768 10.82 -7.32 -10.42
N MET A 769 11.64 -7.70 -9.47
CA MET A 769 12.41 -6.78 -8.65
C MET A 769 13.83 -6.62 -9.21
N ALA A 770 14.43 -5.45 -8.98
CA ALA A 770 15.77 -5.14 -9.45
C ALA A 770 16.82 -6.13 -8.92
N GLY A 771 17.82 -6.40 -9.72
CA GLY A 771 19.06 -7.03 -9.30
C GLY A 771 19.80 -6.18 -8.26
N PHE A 772 21.11 -6.37 -8.11
CA PHE A 772 21.91 -5.54 -7.20
C PHE A 772 21.74 -4.06 -7.52
N ASN A 773 21.45 -3.28 -6.47
CA ASN A 773 21.36 -1.83 -6.54
C ASN A 773 21.78 -1.20 -5.21
N CYS A 774 22.22 0.05 -5.25
CA CYS A 774 22.69 0.74 -4.07
C CYS A 774 22.29 2.22 -4.07
N MET A 775 22.27 2.82 -2.88
CA MET A 775 22.04 4.25 -2.65
C MET A 775 22.94 4.76 -1.53
N GLY A 776 23.61 5.89 -1.75
CA GLY A 776 24.34 6.64 -0.74
C GLY A 776 23.54 7.86 -0.29
N THR A 777 23.59 8.19 1.00
CA THR A 777 22.82 9.29 1.61
C THR A 777 23.69 10.10 2.55
N VAL A 778 23.50 11.42 2.50
CA VAL A 778 24.08 12.38 3.46
C VAL A 778 22.95 13.16 4.11
N THR A 779 22.93 13.19 5.45
CA THR A 779 21.98 14.00 6.22
C THR A 779 22.74 14.95 7.14
N LEU A 780 22.42 16.23 7.05
CA LEU A 780 22.98 17.31 7.88
C LEU A 780 21.91 17.73 8.90
N LYS A 781 22.24 17.72 10.21
CA LYS A 781 21.35 18.15 11.28
C LYS A 781 21.93 19.36 12.02
N PHE A 782 21.14 20.44 12.10
CA PHE A 782 21.50 21.72 12.71
C PHE A 782 20.75 21.98 14.01
#